data_44aa2ea70fd1abca2bd6a57c7768bb2d
#
_entry.id   44aa2ea70fd1abca2bd6a57c7768bb2d
#
_cell.length_a   1.000
_cell.length_b   1.000
_cell.length_c   1.000
_cell.angle_alpha   90.00
_cell.angle_beta   90.00
_cell.angle_gamma   90.00
#
_symmetry.space_group_name_H-M   'P 1'
#
loop_
_entity.id
_entity.type
_entity.pdbx_description
1 polymer ?
#
loop_
_entity_poly.entity_id
_entity_poly.type
_entity_poly.pdbx_seq_one_letter_code
_entity_poly.pdbx_strand_id
1 'polypeptide(L)'
;MKGVAEMEGNIWLLGAVAWPFLAAFISLLAGKKGERNRDVFASAAMVMEFTGMLCLYPVNSPAAFSWAGFCEMGIWLRADGFRWLYSTIAAFMWMMTTLFSMEYFARHGNRGRYCFFSLLTCGATMGVFLSDSLFSLFLFFEIMGLTSFVMVIQEETEAAGRAARTYLTIAVIGGLCALFGIFMIAAGSIILSMDSLAQFRKATGGTWPLYLAGALLLAGFGAKAGMYPLHVWLPNAHPVAPAPASALLSGILTKTGVFGILAVTVTMFRHDMAWGMVLLVPGAVTMVLGAILAVFSIDLKRTLACSSMSQIGFILTGCAMQCLLGEENGLAVSGTVLHMVNHSMIKLVLFMAAGCIYMNLHKLDLNEIRGYGRNKPFLMLVFAMGAYGICGIPLWNGYVSKTLLHESIVEYIEVLGAQGADALPFQVLEWAFLLAGGLTVAYMAKLFAAIFLEKAPMGRERDDREKRYAGTAACFTLGGSACLLPLMGMAPHRIMDRMADISRPFLRGAQVPHQVEYFSEANLRGACISISIGILVYVLFIRRYLMETGEDGTRVYVDRWPVWLNLEDRVYRPLVLAVLPFLGAVLARCVNGICEGPLPLFMKRPEKNQVVAPGESSRFFRQAQDVRLLHMIYSSMGYGFMMLGAGLILMTAYVLFL
;
A
#
# COMPACT_ATOMS: atom_id res chain seq x y z
N MET A 1 16.80 -38.09 -1.87
CA MET A 1 17.78 -36.97 -1.82
C MET A 1 18.05 -36.43 -3.22
N LYS A 2 17.05 -35.93 -3.91
CA LYS A 2 17.16 -35.18 -5.16
C LYS A 2 16.58 -33.79 -4.90
N GLY A 3 17.30 -32.94 -4.23
CA GLY A 3 16.75 -31.64 -3.83
C GLY A 3 17.78 -30.69 -3.23
N VAL A 4 19.05 -30.85 -3.55
CA VAL A 4 19.98 -29.72 -3.43
C VAL A 4 19.66 -28.84 -4.63
N ALA A 5 18.82 -27.90 -4.37
CA ALA A 5 18.30 -26.93 -5.29
C ALA A 5 19.43 -26.29 -6.08
N GLU A 6 19.33 -26.35 -7.39
CA GLU A 6 20.15 -25.59 -8.32
C GLU A 6 19.85 -24.10 -8.09
N MET A 7 20.64 -23.49 -7.20
CA MET A 7 20.67 -22.04 -7.04
C MET A 7 21.57 -21.48 -8.11
N GLU A 8 21.02 -20.71 -9.03
CA GLU A 8 21.76 -20.08 -10.11
C GLU A 8 21.64 -18.56 -10.04
N GLY A 9 22.71 -17.87 -10.36
CA GLY A 9 22.70 -16.44 -10.57
C GLY A 9 23.38 -15.61 -9.47
N ASN A 10 22.96 -14.36 -9.35
CA ASN A 10 23.60 -13.35 -8.49
C ASN A 10 23.18 -13.51 -7.03
N ILE A 11 24.07 -14.07 -6.19
CA ILE A 11 23.83 -14.30 -4.75
C ILE A 11 23.59 -13.01 -3.96
N TRP A 12 24.12 -11.87 -4.42
CA TRP A 12 23.90 -10.57 -3.75
C TRP A 12 22.43 -10.14 -3.84
N LEU A 13 21.73 -10.57 -4.90
CA LEU A 13 20.30 -10.30 -5.04
C LEU A 13 19.47 -11.08 -4.01
N LEU A 14 19.83 -12.36 -3.77
CA LEU A 14 19.26 -13.12 -2.65
C LEU A 14 19.62 -12.47 -1.32
N GLY A 15 20.85 -11.97 -1.18
CA GLY A 15 21.31 -11.24 0.00
C GLY A 15 20.46 -10.04 0.34
N ALA A 16 20.07 -9.23 -0.66
CA ALA A 16 19.19 -8.07 -0.45
C ALA A 16 17.79 -8.45 0.08
N VAL A 17 17.27 -9.62 -0.27
CA VAL A 17 16.00 -10.11 0.30
C VAL A 17 16.21 -10.75 1.67
N ALA A 18 17.26 -11.56 1.83
CA ALA A 18 17.49 -12.36 3.04
C ALA A 18 18.06 -11.54 4.21
N TRP A 19 18.85 -10.48 3.91
CA TRP A 19 19.53 -9.70 4.95
C TRP A 19 18.56 -9.06 5.95
N PRO A 20 17.47 -8.37 5.55
CA PRO A 20 16.55 -7.80 6.53
C PRO A 20 15.87 -8.87 7.41
N PHE A 21 15.59 -10.08 6.88
CA PHE A 21 15.10 -11.19 7.68
C PHE A 21 16.13 -11.63 8.74
N LEU A 22 17.38 -11.81 8.34
CA LEU A 22 18.46 -12.13 9.27
C LEU A 22 18.67 -11.03 10.30
N ALA A 23 18.68 -9.78 9.88
CA ALA A 23 18.79 -8.62 10.75
C ALA A 23 17.66 -8.55 11.79
N ALA A 24 16.45 -8.98 11.45
CA ALA A 24 15.34 -9.06 12.39
C ALA A 24 15.69 -10.00 13.57
N PHE A 25 16.18 -11.20 13.29
CA PHE A 25 16.57 -12.15 14.35
C PHE A 25 17.79 -11.68 15.15
N ILE A 26 18.80 -11.13 14.48
CA ILE A 26 19.99 -10.57 15.16
C ILE A 26 19.58 -9.38 16.05
N SER A 27 18.60 -8.57 15.65
CA SER A 27 18.09 -7.46 16.45
C SER A 27 17.51 -7.90 17.80
N LEU A 28 16.89 -9.10 17.87
CA LEU A 28 16.43 -9.68 19.13
C LEU A 28 17.60 -10.02 20.05
N LEU A 29 18.69 -10.55 19.49
CA LEU A 29 19.90 -10.87 20.26
C LEU A 29 20.61 -9.60 20.74
N ALA A 30 20.71 -8.59 19.88
CA ALA A 30 21.25 -7.27 20.24
C ALA A 30 20.42 -6.60 21.34
N GLY A 31 19.10 -6.78 21.31
CA GLY A 31 18.17 -6.26 22.32
C GLY A 31 18.36 -6.86 23.72
N LYS A 32 18.85 -8.09 23.82
CA LYS A 32 19.22 -8.68 25.12
C LYS A 32 20.36 -7.96 25.83
N LYS A 33 21.24 -7.27 25.07
CA LYS A 33 22.33 -6.43 25.58
C LYS A 33 21.93 -4.99 25.88
N GLY A 34 20.70 -4.61 25.54
CA GLY A 34 20.12 -3.29 25.76
C GLY A 34 19.39 -2.74 24.52
N GLU A 35 18.39 -1.91 24.77
CA GLU A 35 17.56 -1.34 23.70
C GLU A 35 18.37 -0.48 22.72
N ARG A 36 19.33 0.31 23.23
CA ARG A 36 20.21 1.14 22.39
C ARG A 36 21.04 0.29 21.41
N ASN A 37 21.52 -0.87 21.84
CA ASN A 37 22.31 -1.78 21.00
C ASN A 37 21.46 -2.34 19.85
N ARG A 38 20.19 -2.71 20.13
CA ARG A 38 19.22 -3.12 19.10
C ARG A 38 19.01 -2.02 18.07
N ASP A 39 18.77 -0.80 18.52
CA ASP A 39 18.45 0.32 17.65
C ASP A 39 19.62 0.71 16.76
N VAL A 40 20.82 0.78 17.33
CA VAL A 40 22.05 1.04 16.57
C VAL A 40 22.28 -0.08 15.55
N PHE A 41 22.11 -1.35 15.96
CA PHE A 41 22.23 -2.48 15.04
C PHE A 41 21.19 -2.40 13.90
N ALA A 42 19.91 -2.19 14.22
CA ALA A 42 18.85 -2.10 13.22
C ALA A 42 19.09 -0.95 12.22
N SER A 43 19.55 0.19 12.73
CA SER A 43 19.90 1.34 11.89
C SER A 43 21.08 1.05 10.97
N ALA A 44 22.13 0.42 11.49
CA ALA A 44 23.29 -0.01 10.71
C ALA A 44 22.90 -1.04 9.65
N ALA A 45 22.02 -1.99 10.01
CA ALA A 45 21.52 -3.00 9.09
C ALA A 45 20.73 -2.38 7.92
N MET A 46 19.93 -1.33 8.17
CA MET A 46 19.18 -0.65 7.12
C MET A 46 20.06 0.29 6.27
N VAL A 47 21.11 0.86 6.84
CA VAL A 47 22.15 1.59 6.04
C VAL A 47 22.85 0.59 5.11
N MET A 48 23.20 -0.59 5.61
CA MET A 48 23.82 -1.64 4.80
C MET A 48 22.89 -2.13 3.68
N GLU A 49 21.60 -2.30 3.97
CA GLU A 49 20.59 -2.65 2.96
C GLU A 49 20.51 -1.59 1.86
N PHE A 50 20.40 -0.32 2.23
CA PHE A 50 20.33 0.78 1.27
C PHE A 50 21.60 0.86 0.41
N THR A 51 22.79 0.77 1.01
CA THR A 51 24.05 0.77 0.27
C THR A 51 24.21 -0.46 -0.62
N GLY A 52 23.79 -1.62 -0.15
CA GLY A 52 23.75 -2.86 -0.94
C GLY A 52 22.87 -2.72 -2.18
N MET A 53 21.68 -2.13 -2.03
CA MET A 53 20.79 -1.86 -3.17
C MET A 53 21.40 -0.88 -4.18
N LEU A 54 22.13 0.15 -3.73
CA LEU A 54 22.85 1.05 -4.64
C LEU A 54 23.92 0.30 -5.45
N CYS A 55 24.63 -0.66 -4.84
CA CYS A 55 25.64 -1.47 -5.52
C CYS A 55 25.04 -2.47 -6.54
N LEU A 56 23.76 -2.81 -6.44
CA LEU A 56 23.04 -3.68 -7.38
C LEU A 56 22.52 -2.95 -8.63
N TYR A 57 22.96 -1.72 -8.89
CA TYR A 57 22.55 -0.96 -10.08
C TYR A 57 22.80 -1.76 -11.37
N PRO A 58 21.80 -1.97 -12.23
CA PRO A 58 21.94 -2.79 -13.44
C PRO A 58 22.65 -2.00 -14.56
N VAL A 59 23.98 -2.00 -14.55
CA VAL A 59 24.79 -1.23 -15.52
C VAL A 59 24.64 -1.74 -16.94
N ASN A 60 24.81 -3.05 -17.15
CA ASN A 60 24.85 -3.66 -18.50
C ASN A 60 23.77 -4.72 -18.70
N SER A 61 23.35 -5.40 -17.65
CA SER A 61 22.32 -6.44 -17.68
C SER A 61 21.61 -6.53 -16.34
N PRO A 62 20.33 -6.93 -16.33
CA PRO A 62 19.60 -7.18 -15.09
C PRO A 62 20.29 -8.29 -14.28
N ALA A 63 20.49 -8.07 -12.98
CA ALA A 63 20.89 -9.14 -12.08
C ALA A 63 19.71 -10.09 -11.89
N ALA A 64 19.92 -11.40 -11.99
CA ALA A 64 18.89 -12.40 -11.79
C ALA A 64 19.39 -13.48 -10.82
N PHE A 65 18.46 -14.06 -10.06
CA PHE A 65 18.69 -15.20 -9.18
C PHE A 65 17.49 -16.13 -9.25
N SER A 66 17.75 -17.44 -9.30
CA SER A 66 16.71 -18.47 -9.30
C SER A 66 17.03 -19.59 -8.34
N TRP A 67 15.97 -20.06 -7.67
CA TRP A 67 15.98 -21.26 -6.85
C TRP A 67 14.82 -22.16 -7.28
N ALA A 68 15.04 -22.96 -8.31
CA ALA A 68 14.01 -23.75 -8.98
C ALA A 68 13.36 -24.82 -8.07
N GLY A 69 14.10 -25.40 -7.13
CA GLY A 69 13.59 -26.46 -6.24
C GLY A 69 12.67 -26.00 -5.11
N PHE A 70 12.38 -24.72 -4.98
CA PHE A 70 11.48 -24.24 -3.93
C PHE A 70 10.01 -24.45 -4.31
N CYS A 71 9.30 -25.33 -3.57
CA CYS A 71 7.87 -25.68 -3.79
C CYS A 71 7.54 -26.05 -5.25
N GLU A 72 8.48 -26.60 -6.02
CA GLU A 72 8.36 -26.91 -7.45
C GLU A 72 8.03 -25.73 -8.39
N MET A 73 7.64 -24.58 -7.83
CA MET A 73 7.36 -23.35 -8.57
C MET A 73 8.54 -22.38 -8.60
N GLY A 74 9.53 -22.59 -7.74
CA GLY A 74 10.76 -21.81 -7.65
C GLY A 74 10.60 -20.39 -7.10
N ILE A 75 11.71 -19.86 -6.57
CA ILE A 75 11.85 -18.42 -6.25
C ILE A 75 12.68 -17.79 -7.37
N TRP A 76 12.10 -16.80 -8.02
CA TRP A 76 12.72 -16.09 -9.13
C TRP A 76 12.80 -14.61 -8.79
N LEU A 77 14.03 -14.09 -8.76
CA LEU A 77 14.30 -12.68 -8.44
C LEU A 77 15.04 -12.04 -9.61
N ARG A 78 14.77 -10.76 -9.85
CA ARG A 78 15.39 -9.96 -10.91
C ARG A 78 15.49 -8.51 -10.48
N ALA A 79 16.62 -7.88 -10.72
CA ALA A 79 16.83 -6.45 -10.55
C ALA A 79 17.04 -5.82 -11.93
N ASP A 80 15.94 -5.49 -12.61
CA ASP A 80 15.92 -4.56 -13.74
C ASP A 80 15.82 -3.11 -13.24
N GLY A 81 15.79 -2.15 -14.16
CA GLY A 81 15.81 -0.75 -13.80
C GLY A 81 14.66 -0.30 -12.89
N PHE A 82 13.41 -0.75 -13.14
CA PHE A 82 12.26 -0.40 -12.29
C PHE A 82 12.30 -1.09 -10.93
N ARG A 83 12.55 -2.41 -10.92
CA ARG A 83 12.64 -3.20 -9.70
C ARG A 83 13.77 -2.70 -8.79
N TRP A 84 14.93 -2.43 -9.39
CA TRP A 84 16.07 -1.83 -8.68
C TRP A 84 15.74 -0.47 -8.11
N LEU A 85 15.16 0.44 -8.92
CA LEU A 85 14.80 1.79 -8.48
C LEU A 85 13.86 1.73 -7.29
N TYR A 86 12.80 0.92 -7.40
CA TYR A 86 11.78 0.90 -6.36
C TYR A 86 12.24 0.20 -5.08
N SER A 87 13.04 -0.87 -5.20
CA SER A 87 13.69 -1.51 -4.04
C SER A 87 14.67 -0.57 -3.35
N THR A 88 15.42 0.23 -4.13
CA THR A 88 16.34 1.24 -3.57
C THR A 88 15.59 2.33 -2.80
N ILE A 89 14.46 2.81 -3.33
CA ILE A 89 13.59 3.77 -2.62
C ILE A 89 13.01 3.14 -1.36
N ALA A 90 12.57 1.89 -1.42
CA ALA A 90 12.09 1.17 -0.25
C ALA A 90 13.19 1.06 0.81
N ALA A 91 14.40 0.64 0.46
CA ALA A 91 15.54 0.57 1.38
C ALA A 91 15.87 1.94 2.00
N PHE A 92 15.86 3.02 1.20
CA PHE A 92 16.03 4.38 1.69
C PHE A 92 14.96 4.76 2.72
N MET A 93 13.70 4.48 2.43
CA MET A 93 12.61 4.79 3.35
C MET A 93 12.69 3.98 4.64
N TRP A 94 13.07 2.69 4.56
CA TRP A 94 13.31 1.88 5.77
C TRP A 94 14.48 2.42 6.59
N MET A 95 15.58 2.82 5.94
CA MET A 95 16.71 3.46 6.62
C MET A 95 16.26 4.72 7.38
N MET A 96 15.55 5.64 6.72
CA MET A 96 15.10 6.88 7.34
C MET A 96 14.07 6.64 8.46
N THR A 97 13.12 5.75 8.26
CA THR A 97 12.10 5.44 9.29
C THR A 97 12.70 4.68 10.46
N THR A 98 13.69 3.81 10.26
CA THR A 98 14.38 3.10 11.35
C THR A 98 15.19 4.08 12.20
N LEU A 99 15.93 5.01 11.59
CA LEU A 99 16.62 6.08 12.30
C LEU A 99 15.65 6.97 13.09
N PHE A 100 14.53 7.36 12.48
CA PHE A 100 13.48 8.14 13.14
C PHE A 100 12.84 7.37 14.30
N SER A 101 12.65 6.06 14.15
CA SER A 101 12.00 5.21 15.15
C SER A 101 12.78 5.12 16.45
N MET A 102 14.12 5.29 16.43
CA MET A 102 14.95 5.33 17.64
C MET A 102 14.47 6.40 18.63
N GLU A 103 14.09 7.54 18.11
CA GLU A 103 13.60 8.67 18.89
C GLU A 103 12.10 8.54 19.17
N TYR A 104 11.32 8.15 18.18
CA TYR A 104 9.87 7.98 18.28
C TYR A 104 9.49 7.00 19.40
N PHE A 105 10.18 5.86 19.51
CA PHE A 105 9.92 4.85 20.51
C PHE A 105 10.75 5.01 21.81
N ALA A 106 11.53 6.08 21.96
CA ALA A 106 12.33 6.27 23.17
C ALA A 106 11.49 6.33 24.45
N ARG A 107 10.22 6.71 24.33
CA ARG A 107 9.26 6.85 25.44
C ARG A 107 8.10 5.85 25.38
N HIS A 108 8.12 4.87 24.42
CA HIS A 108 7.03 3.91 24.21
C HIS A 108 7.49 2.50 24.50
N GLY A 109 6.60 1.67 25.05
CA GLY A 109 6.85 0.25 25.25
C GLY A 109 6.88 -0.58 23.96
N ASN A 110 7.25 -1.88 24.07
CA ASN A 110 7.20 -2.86 22.97
C ASN A 110 8.06 -2.51 21.73
N ARG A 111 9.07 -1.67 21.91
CA ARG A 111 10.00 -1.22 20.87
C ARG A 111 10.68 -2.37 20.13
N GLY A 112 11.01 -3.46 20.84
CA GLY A 112 11.62 -4.66 20.26
C GLY A 112 10.72 -5.35 19.26
N ARG A 113 9.42 -5.47 19.54
CA ARG A 113 8.42 -6.03 18.63
C ARG A 113 8.32 -5.22 17.34
N TYR A 114 8.21 -3.91 17.47
CA TYR A 114 8.18 -3.03 16.28
C TYR A 114 9.42 -3.22 15.42
N CYS A 115 10.61 -3.17 16.01
CA CYS A 115 11.88 -3.32 15.30
C CYS A 115 11.94 -4.65 14.53
N PHE A 116 11.62 -5.76 15.22
CA PHE A 116 11.63 -7.10 14.62
C PHE A 116 10.69 -7.22 13.43
N PHE A 117 9.42 -6.85 13.59
CA PHE A 117 8.43 -6.96 12.51
C PHE A 117 8.65 -5.93 11.40
N SER A 118 9.21 -4.76 11.69
CA SER A 118 9.60 -3.79 10.67
C SER A 118 10.70 -4.34 9.75
N LEU A 119 11.73 -4.98 10.32
CA LEU A 119 12.80 -5.60 9.56
C LEU A 119 12.30 -6.81 8.73
N LEU A 120 11.45 -7.68 9.31
CA LEU A 120 10.82 -8.76 8.54
C LEU A 120 9.99 -8.23 7.37
N THR A 121 9.22 -7.16 7.60
CA THR A 121 8.42 -6.52 6.55
C THR A 121 9.31 -5.93 5.46
N CYS A 122 10.48 -5.39 5.82
CA CYS A 122 11.48 -4.91 4.87
C CYS A 122 11.91 -6.04 3.91
N GLY A 123 12.37 -7.16 4.45
CA GLY A 123 12.82 -8.31 3.65
C GLY A 123 11.72 -8.83 2.72
N ALA A 124 10.50 -8.98 3.24
CA ALA A 124 9.37 -9.37 2.41
C ALA A 124 9.06 -8.34 1.31
N THR A 125 9.17 -7.05 1.59
CA THR A 125 8.95 -5.98 0.61
C THR A 125 10.03 -5.97 -0.47
N MET A 126 11.31 -6.19 -0.10
CA MET A 126 12.38 -6.39 -1.09
C MET A 126 12.06 -7.59 -1.98
N GLY A 127 11.61 -8.71 -1.38
CA GLY A 127 11.18 -9.89 -2.12
C GLY A 127 10.04 -9.60 -3.10
N VAL A 128 9.04 -8.77 -2.72
CA VAL A 128 7.96 -8.36 -3.61
C VAL A 128 8.49 -7.61 -4.83
N PHE A 129 9.25 -6.53 -4.62
CA PHE A 129 9.71 -5.69 -5.74
C PHE A 129 10.73 -6.38 -6.64
N LEU A 130 11.54 -7.30 -6.09
CA LEU A 130 12.53 -8.04 -6.87
C LEU A 130 11.98 -9.32 -7.50
N SER A 131 10.71 -9.70 -7.26
CA SER A 131 10.11 -10.91 -7.82
C SER A 131 10.01 -10.86 -9.35
N ASP A 132 10.37 -11.98 -10.00
CA ASP A 132 10.25 -12.18 -11.46
C ASP A 132 9.25 -13.30 -11.83
N SER A 133 8.50 -13.80 -10.86
CA SER A 133 7.37 -14.69 -11.08
C SER A 133 6.18 -14.30 -10.19
N LEU A 134 4.97 -14.67 -10.64
CA LEU A 134 3.75 -14.42 -9.84
C LEU A 134 3.77 -15.18 -8.52
N PHE A 135 4.36 -16.38 -8.50
CA PHE A 135 4.46 -17.16 -7.27
C PHE A 135 5.40 -16.49 -6.25
N SER A 136 6.60 -16.06 -6.68
CA SER A 136 7.52 -15.33 -5.81
C SER A 136 6.89 -14.03 -5.30
N LEU A 137 6.24 -13.29 -6.20
CA LEU A 137 5.51 -12.05 -5.86
C LEU A 137 4.46 -12.34 -4.78
N PHE A 138 3.60 -13.33 -4.98
CA PHE A 138 2.54 -13.70 -4.04
C PHE A 138 3.11 -14.14 -2.69
N LEU A 139 4.13 -15.00 -2.68
CA LEU A 139 4.76 -15.49 -1.45
C LEU A 139 5.25 -14.34 -0.57
N PHE A 140 6.06 -13.45 -1.13
CA PHE A 140 6.58 -12.32 -0.38
C PHE A 140 5.49 -11.29 -0.03
N PHE A 141 4.48 -11.14 -0.88
CA PHE A 141 3.33 -10.28 -0.64
C PHE A 141 2.51 -10.72 0.58
N GLU A 142 2.28 -12.03 0.75
CA GLU A 142 1.59 -12.58 1.92
C GLU A 142 2.43 -12.45 3.19
N ILE A 143 3.73 -12.78 3.13
CA ILE A 143 4.64 -12.58 4.27
C ILE A 143 4.63 -11.10 4.70
N MET A 144 4.73 -10.17 3.76
CA MET A 144 4.66 -8.74 4.01
C MET A 144 3.29 -8.34 4.62
N GLY A 145 2.20 -8.92 4.15
CA GLY A 145 0.86 -8.71 4.67
C GLY A 145 0.76 -9.05 6.16
N LEU A 146 1.23 -10.23 6.52
CA LEU A 146 1.22 -10.75 7.90
C LEU A 146 2.17 -9.98 8.83
N THR A 147 3.39 -9.69 8.38
CA THR A 147 4.38 -8.99 9.22
C THR A 147 3.98 -7.53 9.46
N SER A 148 3.45 -6.85 8.44
CA SER A 148 2.97 -5.47 8.57
C SER A 148 1.68 -5.32 9.40
N PHE A 149 0.87 -6.37 9.53
CA PHE A 149 -0.26 -6.39 10.47
C PHE A 149 0.19 -6.07 11.90
N VAL A 150 1.33 -6.62 12.35
CA VAL A 150 1.86 -6.37 13.69
C VAL A 150 2.26 -4.91 13.87
N MET A 151 2.72 -4.25 12.80
CA MET A 151 3.02 -2.81 12.85
C MET A 151 1.76 -1.95 13.01
N VAL A 152 0.60 -2.41 12.51
CA VAL A 152 -0.69 -1.71 12.68
C VAL A 152 -1.22 -1.86 14.10
N ILE A 153 -1.13 -3.06 14.70
CA ILE A 153 -1.63 -3.32 16.06
C ILE A 153 -0.66 -2.89 17.16
N GLN A 154 0.46 -2.27 16.83
CA GLN A 154 1.58 -1.98 17.72
C GLN A 154 1.19 -1.30 19.05
N GLU A 155 0.22 -0.39 19.03
CA GLU A 155 -0.22 0.37 20.22
C GLU A 155 -1.18 -0.43 21.14
N GLU A 156 -1.65 -1.60 20.71
CA GLU A 156 -2.53 -2.53 21.48
C GLU A 156 -3.81 -1.91 22.06
N THR A 157 -4.23 -0.75 21.55
CA THR A 157 -5.49 -0.14 21.91
C THR A 157 -6.67 -0.86 21.28
N GLU A 158 -7.88 -0.70 21.82
CA GLU A 158 -9.08 -1.27 21.20
C GLU A 158 -9.29 -0.77 19.77
N ALA A 159 -8.99 0.52 19.51
CA ALA A 159 -9.02 1.12 18.18
C ALA A 159 -7.99 0.47 17.25
N ALA A 160 -6.75 0.23 17.73
CA ALA A 160 -5.71 -0.48 16.98
C ALA A 160 -6.14 -1.92 16.66
N GLY A 161 -6.74 -2.62 17.61
CA GLY A 161 -7.28 -3.96 17.42
C GLY A 161 -8.39 -4.01 16.36
N ARG A 162 -9.30 -3.02 16.34
CA ARG A 162 -10.35 -2.92 15.31
C ARG A 162 -9.76 -2.65 13.92
N ALA A 163 -8.88 -1.69 13.80
CA ALA A 163 -8.23 -1.32 12.55
C ALA A 163 -7.38 -2.47 11.99
N ALA A 164 -6.63 -3.16 12.87
CA ALA A 164 -5.82 -4.31 12.50
C ALA A 164 -6.65 -5.49 12.00
N ARG A 165 -7.82 -5.76 12.61
CA ARG A 165 -8.76 -6.77 12.10
C ARG A 165 -9.26 -6.42 10.71
N THR A 166 -9.69 -5.17 10.47
CA THR A 166 -10.11 -4.71 9.14
C THR A 166 -8.98 -4.87 8.12
N TYR A 167 -7.76 -4.46 8.49
CA TYR A 167 -6.57 -4.62 7.65
C TYR A 167 -6.32 -6.09 7.28
N LEU A 168 -6.28 -6.98 8.28
CA LEU A 168 -6.02 -8.40 8.05
C LEU A 168 -7.12 -9.07 7.23
N THR A 169 -8.39 -8.77 7.52
CA THR A 169 -9.53 -9.32 6.77
C THR A 169 -9.44 -8.97 5.29
N ILE A 170 -9.17 -7.69 4.96
CA ILE A 170 -9.03 -7.25 3.56
C ILE A 170 -7.79 -7.86 2.91
N ALA A 171 -6.67 -7.97 3.66
CA ALA A 171 -5.46 -8.62 3.16
C ALA A 171 -5.69 -10.10 2.84
N VAL A 172 -6.36 -10.85 3.72
CA VAL A 172 -6.67 -12.29 3.52
C VAL A 172 -7.62 -12.50 2.34
N ILE A 173 -8.72 -11.73 2.27
CA ILE A 173 -9.67 -11.83 1.15
C ILE A 173 -8.95 -11.49 -0.16
N GLY A 174 -8.16 -10.41 -0.19
CA GLY A 174 -7.37 -10.03 -1.35
C GLY A 174 -6.36 -11.10 -1.74
N GLY A 175 -5.63 -11.66 -0.76
CA GLY A 175 -4.68 -12.74 -0.98
C GLY A 175 -5.33 -14.00 -1.57
N LEU A 176 -6.51 -14.40 -1.06
CA LEU A 176 -7.27 -15.52 -1.62
C LEU A 176 -7.74 -15.27 -3.05
N CYS A 177 -8.17 -14.04 -3.37
CA CYS A 177 -8.49 -13.66 -4.74
C CYS A 177 -7.26 -13.77 -5.65
N ALA A 178 -6.12 -13.22 -5.23
CA ALA A 178 -4.88 -13.29 -5.98
C ALA A 178 -4.42 -14.74 -6.19
N LEU A 179 -4.47 -15.57 -5.14
CA LEU A 179 -4.12 -16.99 -5.20
C LEU A 179 -5.01 -17.75 -6.19
N PHE A 180 -6.32 -17.50 -6.17
CA PHE A 180 -7.24 -18.13 -7.13
C PHE A 180 -6.93 -17.69 -8.56
N GLY A 181 -6.64 -16.41 -8.80
CA GLY A 181 -6.18 -15.92 -10.10
C GLY A 181 -4.89 -16.60 -10.57
N ILE A 182 -3.93 -16.81 -9.66
CA ILE A 182 -2.68 -17.54 -9.93
C ILE A 182 -2.96 -18.98 -10.30
N PHE A 183 -3.85 -19.69 -9.59
CA PHE A 183 -4.21 -21.08 -9.92
C PHE A 183 -4.90 -21.20 -11.29
N MET A 184 -5.73 -20.25 -11.66
CA MET A 184 -6.33 -20.25 -13.00
C MET A 184 -5.26 -20.16 -14.11
N ILE A 185 -4.20 -19.39 -13.87
CA ILE A 185 -3.08 -19.26 -14.80
C ILE A 185 -2.21 -20.52 -14.77
N ALA A 186 -1.92 -21.06 -13.58
CA ALA A 186 -1.09 -22.26 -13.39
C ALA A 186 -1.71 -23.51 -14.03
N ALA A 187 -3.03 -23.63 -14.08
CA ALA A 187 -3.70 -24.72 -14.77
C ALA A 187 -3.34 -24.84 -16.26
N GLY A 188 -2.81 -23.78 -16.87
CA GLY A 188 -2.33 -23.74 -18.26
C GLY A 188 -0.80 -23.78 -18.43
N SER A 189 -0.02 -23.65 -17.34
CA SER A 189 1.46 -23.59 -17.40
C SER A 189 2.07 -23.82 -16.03
N ILE A 190 3.06 -24.71 -15.94
CA ILE A 190 3.76 -25.06 -14.69
C ILE A 190 4.67 -23.92 -14.21
N ILE A 191 5.13 -23.05 -15.10
CA ILE A 191 6.06 -21.95 -14.78
C ILE A 191 5.29 -20.63 -14.80
N LEU A 192 5.22 -19.96 -13.63
CA LEU A 192 4.55 -18.67 -13.42
C LEU A 192 5.49 -17.47 -13.60
N SER A 193 6.46 -17.57 -14.52
CA SER A 193 7.35 -16.44 -14.86
C SER A 193 6.56 -15.31 -15.53
N MET A 194 7.08 -14.09 -15.50
CA MET A 194 6.43 -12.95 -16.19
C MET A 194 6.29 -13.20 -17.70
N ASP A 195 7.18 -13.99 -18.31
CA ASP A 195 7.07 -14.36 -19.71
C ASP A 195 5.98 -15.41 -19.98
N SER A 196 5.71 -16.32 -19.04
CA SER A 196 4.62 -17.31 -19.17
C SER A 196 3.22 -16.69 -19.09
N LEU A 197 3.07 -15.54 -18.42
CA LEU A 197 1.81 -14.78 -18.41
C LEU A 197 1.42 -14.29 -19.81
N ALA A 198 2.41 -13.89 -20.62
CA ALA A 198 2.17 -13.53 -22.02
C ALA A 198 1.75 -14.74 -22.86
N GLN A 199 2.22 -15.93 -22.52
CA GLN A 199 1.80 -17.20 -23.17
C GLN A 199 0.36 -17.55 -22.77
N PHE A 200 -0.04 -17.37 -21.51
CA PHE A 200 -1.42 -17.57 -21.06
C PHE A 200 -2.40 -16.68 -21.83
N ARG A 201 -2.05 -15.41 -22.08
CA ARG A 201 -2.83 -14.51 -22.94
C ARG A 201 -2.98 -15.09 -24.36
N LYS A 202 -1.90 -15.60 -24.96
CA LYS A 202 -1.95 -16.20 -26.30
C LYS A 202 -2.82 -17.46 -26.32
N ALA A 203 -2.70 -18.31 -25.31
CA ALA A 203 -3.44 -19.57 -25.20
C ALA A 203 -4.95 -19.35 -25.01
N THR A 204 -5.34 -18.34 -24.23
CA THR A 204 -6.74 -17.99 -23.96
C THR A 204 -7.39 -17.14 -25.05
N GLY A 205 -6.61 -16.57 -25.98
CA GLY A 205 -7.11 -15.77 -27.09
C GLY A 205 -7.93 -14.53 -26.67
N GLY A 206 -7.68 -13.96 -25.49
CA GLY A 206 -8.42 -12.81 -24.99
C GLY A 206 -9.85 -13.13 -24.51
N THR A 207 -10.12 -14.38 -24.15
CA THR A 207 -11.43 -14.84 -23.70
C THR A 207 -11.69 -14.54 -22.21
N TRP A 208 -12.94 -14.79 -21.76
CA TRP A 208 -13.37 -14.51 -20.39
C TRP A 208 -12.46 -15.07 -19.27
N PRO A 209 -11.79 -16.25 -19.39
CA PRO A 209 -10.89 -16.71 -18.32
C PRO A 209 -9.69 -15.79 -18.08
N LEU A 210 -9.17 -15.12 -19.14
CA LEU A 210 -8.11 -14.13 -19.01
C LEU A 210 -8.55 -12.95 -18.14
N TYR A 211 -9.72 -12.37 -18.46
CA TYR A 211 -10.25 -11.23 -17.72
C TYR A 211 -10.66 -11.60 -16.29
N LEU A 212 -11.17 -12.82 -16.06
CA LEU A 212 -11.49 -13.29 -14.72
C LEU A 212 -10.22 -13.45 -13.87
N ALA A 213 -9.18 -14.10 -14.40
CA ALA A 213 -7.89 -14.21 -13.72
C ALA A 213 -7.29 -12.82 -13.43
N GLY A 214 -7.33 -11.91 -14.41
CA GLY A 214 -6.90 -10.53 -14.24
C GLY A 214 -7.70 -9.78 -13.17
N ALA A 215 -9.03 -9.90 -13.15
CA ALA A 215 -9.89 -9.26 -12.16
C ALA A 215 -9.64 -9.78 -10.73
N LEU A 216 -9.37 -11.07 -10.57
CA LEU A 216 -9.01 -11.68 -9.29
C LEU A 216 -7.65 -11.17 -8.80
N LEU A 217 -6.66 -11.09 -9.68
CA LEU A 217 -5.36 -10.50 -9.36
C LEU A 217 -5.49 -9.01 -9.04
N LEU A 218 -6.31 -8.27 -9.80
CA LEU A 218 -6.60 -6.86 -9.54
C LEU A 218 -7.28 -6.67 -8.18
N ALA A 219 -8.23 -7.52 -7.81
CA ALA A 219 -8.87 -7.48 -6.50
C ALA A 219 -7.84 -7.71 -5.38
N GLY A 220 -6.95 -8.71 -5.55
CA GLY A 220 -5.91 -9.02 -4.57
C GLY A 220 -4.89 -7.90 -4.38
N PHE A 221 -4.25 -7.48 -5.44
CA PHE A 221 -3.25 -6.41 -5.40
C PHE A 221 -3.88 -5.03 -5.12
N GLY A 222 -5.08 -4.78 -5.66
CA GLY A 222 -5.85 -3.57 -5.42
C GLY A 222 -6.29 -3.40 -3.96
N ALA A 223 -6.60 -4.50 -3.27
CA ALA A 223 -6.87 -4.50 -1.83
C ALA A 223 -5.70 -3.92 -1.04
N LYS A 224 -4.48 -4.35 -1.34
CA LYS A 224 -3.26 -3.85 -0.70
C LYS A 224 -2.92 -2.42 -1.11
N ALA A 225 -3.15 -2.07 -2.38
CA ALA A 225 -2.98 -0.71 -2.87
C ALA A 225 -3.94 0.29 -2.20
N GLY A 226 -5.05 -0.16 -1.64
CA GLY A 226 -6.11 0.69 -1.12
C GLY A 226 -7.02 1.25 -2.22
N MET A 227 -7.23 0.48 -3.29
CA MET A 227 -8.11 0.80 -4.40
C MET A 227 -9.58 0.64 -3.97
N TYR A 228 -10.46 1.54 -4.42
CA TYR A 228 -11.91 1.37 -4.27
C TYR A 228 -12.39 0.09 -5.01
N PRO A 229 -13.26 -0.70 -4.41
CA PRO A 229 -13.91 -0.52 -3.11
C PRO A 229 -13.12 -1.04 -1.89
N LEU A 230 -11.98 -1.67 -2.02
CA LEU A 230 -11.22 -2.36 -0.96
C LEU A 230 -10.30 -1.45 -0.11
N HIS A 231 -10.52 -0.13 -0.15
CA HIS A 231 -9.69 0.91 0.46
C HIS A 231 -9.85 1.09 1.97
N VAL A 232 -10.90 0.53 2.58
CA VAL A 232 -11.42 0.90 3.92
C VAL A 232 -10.39 0.74 5.04
N TRP A 233 -9.48 -0.24 4.90
CA TRP A 233 -8.42 -0.47 5.89
C TRP A 233 -7.46 0.73 6.03
N LEU A 234 -7.24 1.47 4.94
CA LEU A 234 -6.18 2.48 4.86
C LEU A 234 -6.48 3.70 5.76
N PRO A 235 -7.66 4.36 5.71
CA PRO A 235 -8.00 5.44 6.62
C PRO A 235 -8.09 5.03 8.10
N ASN A 236 -8.28 3.74 8.38
CA ASN A 236 -8.43 3.22 9.74
C ASN A 236 -7.11 2.77 10.36
N ALA A 237 -6.20 2.20 9.56
CA ALA A 237 -4.91 1.73 10.04
C ALA A 237 -3.95 2.88 10.41
N HIS A 238 -3.93 3.96 9.63
CA HIS A 238 -2.94 5.02 9.83
C HIS A 238 -3.08 5.84 11.11
N PRO A 239 -4.28 6.20 11.58
CA PRO A 239 -4.41 6.93 12.85
C PRO A 239 -3.81 6.17 14.04
N VAL A 240 -3.98 4.86 14.06
CA VAL A 240 -3.58 3.99 15.18
C VAL A 240 -2.16 3.42 15.06
N ALA A 241 -1.64 3.25 13.83
CA ALA A 241 -0.29 2.77 13.63
C ALA A 241 0.75 3.84 14.04
N PRO A 242 1.92 3.44 14.58
CA PRO A 242 3.02 4.38 14.82
C PRO A 242 3.39 5.18 13.57
N ALA A 243 3.84 6.42 13.73
CA ALA A 243 4.14 7.29 12.60
C ALA A 243 5.20 6.71 11.63
N PRO A 244 6.32 6.11 12.09
CA PRO A 244 7.25 5.46 11.18
C PRO A 244 6.62 4.26 10.43
N ALA A 245 5.72 3.50 11.08
CA ALA A 245 4.94 2.46 10.39
C ALA A 245 4.01 3.06 9.33
N SER A 246 3.31 4.15 9.67
CA SER A 246 2.41 4.84 8.74
C SER A 246 3.15 5.38 7.51
N ALA A 247 4.38 5.89 7.67
CA ALA A 247 5.21 6.33 6.56
C ALA A 247 5.52 5.17 5.58
N LEU A 248 5.84 3.98 6.10
CA LEU A 248 6.11 2.78 5.30
C LEU A 248 4.82 2.21 4.69
N LEU A 249 3.74 2.08 5.47
CA LEU A 249 2.44 1.58 4.99
C LEU A 249 1.94 2.41 3.80
N SER A 250 1.94 3.73 3.93
CA SER A 250 1.49 4.64 2.88
C SER A 250 2.50 4.79 1.74
N GLY A 251 3.77 4.96 2.08
CA GLY A 251 4.82 5.27 1.11
C GLY A 251 5.22 4.06 0.26
N ILE A 252 5.31 2.87 0.83
CA ILE A 252 5.85 1.69 0.15
C ILE A 252 4.85 0.53 0.07
N LEU A 253 4.21 0.12 1.19
CA LEU A 253 3.42 -1.11 1.18
C LEU A 253 2.20 -1.04 0.25
N THR A 254 1.58 0.12 0.10
CA THR A 254 0.53 0.31 -0.92
C THR A 254 1.06 0.13 -2.36
N LYS A 255 2.34 0.46 -2.61
CA LYS A 255 2.97 0.34 -3.94
C LYS A 255 3.34 -1.10 -4.28
N THR A 256 3.44 -2.00 -3.31
CA THR A 256 3.55 -3.43 -3.60
C THR A 256 2.29 -3.96 -4.31
N GLY A 257 1.11 -3.47 -3.90
CA GLY A 257 -0.13 -3.74 -4.63
C GLY A 257 -0.13 -3.12 -6.03
N VAL A 258 0.31 -1.86 -6.15
CA VAL A 258 0.46 -1.21 -7.47
C VAL A 258 1.45 -1.96 -8.36
N PHE A 259 2.58 -2.44 -7.80
CA PHE A 259 3.55 -3.26 -8.52
C PHE A 259 2.91 -4.53 -9.10
N GLY A 260 2.10 -5.24 -8.30
CA GLY A 260 1.36 -6.40 -8.77
C GLY A 260 0.38 -6.06 -9.90
N ILE A 261 -0.35 -4.93 -9.80
CA ILE A 261 -1.25 -4.44 -10.86
C ILE A 261 -0.46 -4.13 -12.13
N LEU A 262 0.68 -3.43 -12.02
CA LEU A 262 1.56 -3.12 -13.15
C LEU A 262 2.08 -4.39 -13.81
N ALA A 263 2.59 -5.36 -13.01
CA ALA A 263 3.10 -6.62 -13.53
C ALA A 263 2.03 -7.38 -14.34
N VAL A 264 0.81 -7.48 -13.82
CA VAL A 264 -0.34 -8.07 -14.53
C VAL A 264 -0.68 -7.29 -15.80
N THR A 265 -0.76 -5.97 -15.70
CA THR A 265 -1.13 -5.10 -16.83
C THR A 265 -0.15 -5.21 -17.99
N VAL A 266 1.15 -5.08 -17.73
CA VAL A 266 2.17 -5.08 -18.80
C VAL A 266 2.42 -6.47 -19.40
N THR A 267 2.11 -7.54 -18.67
CA THR A 267 2.36 -8.92 -19.15
C THR A 267 1.12 -9.56 -19.76
N MET A 268 -0.05 -9.41 -19.12
CA MET A 268 -1.30 -10.06 -19.57
C MET A 268 -2.15 -9.15 -20.46
N PHE A 269 -2.16 -7.84 -20.21
CA PHE A 269 -3.11 -6.91 -20.81
C PHE A 269 -2.45 -5.73 -21.52
N ARG A 270 -1.21 -5.92 -22.00
CA ARG A 270 -0.52 -4.87 -22.75
C ARG A 270 -1.38 -4.36 -23.91
N HIS A 271 -1.62 -3.05 -23.97
CA HIS A 271 -2.40 -2.35 -24.99
C HIS A 271 -3.85 -2.86 -25.13
N ASP A 272 -4.39 -3.43 -24.04
CA ASP A 272 -5.78 -3.90 -24.00
C ASP A 272 -6.70 -2.77 -23.53
N MET A 273 -7.49 -2.19 -24.44
CA MET A 273 -8.38 -1.06 -24.13
C MET A 273 -9.46 -1.44 -23.11
N ALA A 274 -10.00 -2.68 -23.18
CA ALA A 274 -11.02 -3.12 -22.23
C ALA A 274 -10.45 -3.20 -20.81
N TRP A 275 -9.23 -3.73 -20.66
CA TRP A 275 -8.52 -3.74 -19.40
C TRP A 275 -8.17 -2.32 -18.90
N GLY A 276 -7.77 -1.43 -19.82
CA GLY A 276 -7.57 -0.02 -19.52
C GLY A 276 -8.79 0.61 -18.88
N MET A 277 -9.99 0.35 -19.42
CA MET A 277 -11.24 0.83 -18.84
C MET A 277 -11.58 0.19 -17.48
N VAL A 278 -11.29 -1.11 -17.31
CA VAL A 278 -11.44 -1.82 -16.01
C VAL A 278 -10.58 -1.18 -14.93
N LEU A 279 -9.38 -0.68 -15.25
CA LEU A 279 -8.50 0.03 -14.32
C LEU A 279 -8.91 1.50 -14.12
N LEU A 280 -9.39 2.16 -15.18
CA LEU A 280 -9.69 3.58 -15.17
C LEU A 280 -10.82 3.92 -14.19
N VAL A 281 -11.90 3.15 -14.23
CA VAL A 281 -13.09 3.42 -13.41
C VAL A 281 -12.75 3.37 -11.90
N PRO A 282 -12.23 2.28 -11.34
CA PRO A 282 -11.86 2.26 -9.92
C PRO A 282 -10.72 3.23 -9.60
N GLY A 283 -9.81 3.50 -10.55
CA GLY A 283 -8.75 4.50 -10.41
C GLY A 283 -9.32 5.90 -10.21
N ALA A 284 -10.20 6.34 -11.10
CA ALA A 284 -10.85 7.66 -11.03
C ALA A 284 -11.71 7.81 -9.76
N VAL A 285 -12.49 6.77 -9.40
CA VAL A 285 -13.28 6.78 -8.16
C VAL A 285 -12.35 6.86 -6.93
N THR A 286 -11.26 6.09 -6.90
CA THR A 286 -10.30 6.11 -5.79
C THR A 286 -9.66 7.50 -5.66
N MET A 287 -9.32 8.13 -6.78
CA MET A 287 -8.72 9.46 -6.84
C MET A 287 -9.62 10.52 -6.22
N VAL A 288 -10.86 10.61 -6.69
CA VAL A 288 -11.81 11.65 -6.26
C VAL A 288 -12.32 11.38 -4.84
N LEU A 289 -12.74 10.14 -4.54
CA LEU A 289 -13.27 9.76 -3.23
C LEU A 289 -12.20 9.95 -2.13
N GLY A 290 -10.96 9.54 -2.38
CA GLY A 290 -9.86 9.75 -1.45
C GLY A 290 -9.63 11.22 -1.12
N ALA A 291 -9.70 12.10 -2.12
CA ALA A 291 -9.56 13.54 -1.95
C ALA A 291 -10.73 14.14 -1.13
N ILE A 292 -11.96 13.73 -1.41
CA ILE A 292 -13.15 14.16 -0.67
C ILE A 292 -13.05 13.71 0.80
N LEU A 293 -12.75 12.45 1.06
CA LEU A 293 -12.57 11.93 2.43
C LEU A 293 -11.48 12.70 3.20
N ALA A 294 -10.38 13.10 2.54
CA ALA A 294 -9.33 13.92 3.16
C ALA A 294 -9.82 15.32 3.52
N VAL A 295 -10.70 15.93 2.71
CA VAL A 295 -11.30 17.25 3.01
C VAL A 295 -12.16 17.18 4.26
N PHE A 296 -12.97 16.14 4.43
CA PHE A 296 -13.86 16.00 5.59
C PHE A 296 -13.14 15.54 6.87
N SER A 297 -12.04 14.82 6.77
CA SER A 297 -11.34 14.27 7.95
C SER A 297 -10.79 15.37 8.87
N ILE A 298 -11.01 15.22 10.18
CA ILE A 298 -10.49 16.11 11.24
C ILE A 298 -9.27 15.53 11.98
N ASP A 299 -8.86 14.32 11.68
CA ASP A 299 -7.64 13.69 12.22
C ASP A 299 -6.47 13.87 11.24
N LEU A 300 -5.29 14.25 11.75
CA LEU A 300 -4.09 14.50 10.95
C LEU A 300 -3.65 13.26 10.15
N LYS A 301 -3.47 12.10 10.80
CA LYS A 301 -3.01 10.89 10.12
C LYS A 301 -4.09 10.30 9.22
N ARG A 302 -5.36 10.39 9.59
CA ARG A 302 -6.48 9.96 8.74
C ARG A 302 -6.59 10.83 7.48
N THR A 303 -6.40 12.14 7.59
CA THR A 303 -6.34 13.05 6.43
C THR A 303 -5.20 12.65 5.49
N LEU A 304 -4.00 12.37 6.04
CA LEU A 304 -2.86 11.90 5.25
C LEU A 304 -3.11 10.53 4.63
N ALA A 305 -3.86 9.64 5.28
CA ALA A 305 -4.24 8.33 4.75
C ALA A 305 -5.21 8.45 3.57
N CYS A 306 -6.29 9.23 3.72
CA CYS A 306 -7.24 9.51 2.64
C CYS A 306 -6.55 10.20 1.45
N SER A 307 -5.61 11.09 1.73
CA SER A 307 -4.71 11.67 0.74
C SER A 307 -3.89 10.60 0.00
N SER A 308 -3.41 9.55 0.70
CA SER A 308 -2.69 8.45 0.03
C SER A 308 -3.60 7.65 -0.90
N MET A 309 -4.84 7.40 -0.49
CA MET A 309 -5.85 6.79 -1.34
C MET A 309 -6.05 7.59 -2.64
N SER A 310 -6.20 8.92 -2.52
CA SER A 310 -6.34 9.79 -3.69
C SER A 310 -5.13 9.67 -4.64
N GLN A 311 -3.90 9.71 -4.11
CA GLN A 311 -2.69 9.59 -4.93
C GLN A 311 -2.53 8.18 -5.57
N ILE A 312 -3.01 7.13 -4.92
CA ILE A 312 -3.10 5.80 -5.55
C ILE A 312 -4.06 5.84 -6.73
N GLY A 313 -5.17 6.57 -6.63
CA GLY A 313 -6.09 6.79 -7.75
C GLY A 313 -5.41 7.46 -8.94
N PHE A 314 -4.57 8.48 -8.73
CA PHE A 314 -3.74 9.09 -9.79
C PHE A 314 -2.82 8.06 -10.45
N ILE A 315 -2.17 7.20 -9.67
CA ILE A 315 -1.29 6.15 -10.19
C ILE A 315 -2.09 5.14 -11.02
N LEU A 316 -3.25 4.68 -10.52
CA LEU A 316 -4.11 3.72 -11.24
C LEU A 316 -4.66 4.31 -12.54
N THR A 317 -5.00 5.60 -12.56
CA THR A 317 -5.36 6.32 -13.79
C THR A 317 -4.20 6.29 -14.79
N GLY A 318 -2.96 6.54 -14.34
CA GLY A 318 -1.77 6.40 -15.18
C GLY A 318 -1.57 4.97 -15.70
N CYS A 319 -1.81 3.94 -14.87
CA CYS A 319 -1.78 2.54 -15.31
C CYS A 319 -2.84 2.25 -16.39
N ALA A 320 -4.03 2.83 -16.27
CA ALA A 320 -5.08 2.70 -17.26
C ALA A 320 -4.70 3.37 -18.59
N MET A 321 -4.16 4.60 -18.52
CA MET A 321 -3.74 5.35 -19.72
C MET A 321 -2.62 4.62 -20.48
N GLN A 322 -1.75 3.83 -19.79
CA GLN A 322 -0.76 2.98 -20.48
C GLN A 322 -1.40 1.97 -21.44
N CYS A 323 -2.58 1.44 -21.08
CA CYS A 323 -3.31 0.52 -21.96
C CYS A 323 -4.05 1.25 -23.08
N LEU A 324 -4.64 2.41 -22.78
CA LEU A 324 -5.49 3.16 -23.69
C LEU A 324 -4.68 3.85 -24.80
N LEU A 325 -3.51 4.42 -24.46
CA LEU A 325 -2.60 5.05 -25.43
C LEU A 325 -1.84 4.04 -26.30
N GLY A 326 -1.86 2.75 -25.95
CA GLY A 326 -1.26 1.70 -26.77
C GLY A 326 0.25 1.89 -26.97
N GLU A 327 0.69 2.02 -28.22
CA GLU A 327 2.11 2.18 -28.57
C GLU A 327 2.66 3.60 -28.23
N GLU A 328 1.81 4.59 -27.97
CA GLU A 328 2.21 5.98 -27.65
C GLU A 328 2.16 6.27 -26.16
N ASN A 329 2.25 5.25 -25.29
CA ASN A 329 2.04 5.32 -23.85
C ASN A 329 3.19 5.95 -23.03
N GLY A 330 4.17 6.58 -23.65
CA GLY A 330 5.39 7.08 -23.01
C GLY A 330 5.15 8.04 -21.84
N LEU A 331 4.22 8.99 -22.01
CA LEU A 331 3.85 9.96 -20.96
C LEU A 331 3.17 9.26 -19.76
N ALA A 332 2.23 8.35 -20.04
CA ALA A 332 1.52 7.60 -19.02
C ALA A 332 2.47 6.71 -18.19
N VAL A 333 3.41 6.02 -18.84
CA VAL A 333 4.43 5.20 -18.20
C VAL A 333 5.33 6.05 -17.30
N SER A 334 5.90 7.12 -17.85
CA SER A 334 6.80 8.02 -17.11
C SER A 334 6.07 8.68 -15.93
N GLY A 335 4.86 9.19 -16.18
CA GLY A 335 4.00 9.80 -15.15
C GLY A 335 3.67 8.83 -14.00
N THR A 336 3.33 7.58 -14.32
CA THR A 336 3.01 6.53 -13.33
C THR A 336 4.20 6.23 -12.43
N VAL A 337 5.37 5.93 -13.00
CA VAL A 337 6.60 5.63 -12.24
C VAL A 337 6.98 6.80 -11.34
N LEU A 338 7.06 7.99 -11.93
CA LEU A 338 7.47 9.16 -11.19
C LEU A 338 6.47 9.55 -10.10
N HIS A 339 5.17 9.35 -10.33
CA HIS A 339 4.18 9.60 -9.29
C HIS A 339 4.24 8.59 -8.15
N MET A 340 4.55 7.32 -8.44
CA MET A 340 4.84 6.31 -7.41
C MET A 340 6.02 6.73 -6.54
N VAL A 341 7.14 7.13 -7.15
CA VAL A 341 8.36 7.59 -6.46
C VAL A 341 8.08 8.83 -5.63
N ASN A 342 7.50 9.87 -6.24
CA ASN A 342 7.23 11.14 -5.60
C ASN A 342 6.29 10.98 -4.40
N HIS A 343 5.21 10.24 -4.57
CA HIS A 343 4.28 9.98 -3.48
C HIS A 343 4.93 9.24 -2.31
N SER A 344 5.83 8.28 -2.58
CA SER A 344 6.58 7.58 -1.54
C SER A 344 7.44 8.55 -0.72
N MET A 345 8.23 9.38 -1.38
CA MET A 345 9.10 10.36 -0.74
C MET A 345 8.32 11.43 0.04
N ILE A 346 7.24 11.95 -0.55
CA ILE A 346 6.38 12.95 0.10
C ILE A 346 5.71 12.39 1.36
N LYS A 347 5.21 11.15 1.29
CA LYS A 347 4.56 10.51 2.45
C LYS A 347 5.53 10.19 3.57
N LEU A 348 6.77 9.85 3.26
CA LEU A 348 7.83 9.72 4.26
C LEU A 348 7.93 11.01 5.09
N VAL A 349 8.07 12.15 4.43
CA VAL A 349 8.21 13.47 5.10
C VAL A 349 6.96 13.81 5.92
N LEU A 350 5.77 13.70 5.33
CA LEU A 350 4.52 14.13 5.99
C LEU A 350 4.17 13.26 7.20
N PHE A 351 4.33 11.92 7.11
CA PHE A 351 4.03 11.05 8.25
C PHE A 351 5.09 11.15 9.35
N MET A 352 6.37 11.35 9.03
CA MET A 352 7.38 11.62 10.06
C MET A 352 7.14 12.98 10.73
N ALA A 353 6.73 14.02 9.99
CA ALA A 353 6.35 15.30 10.57
C ALA A 353 5.12 15.16 11.50
N ALA A 354 4.10 14.39 11.08
CA ALA A 354 2.99 14.05 11.96
C ALA A 354 3.44 13.25 13.18
N GLY A 355 4.47 12.41 13.05
CA GLY A 355 5.11 11.70 14.14
C GLY A 355 5.75 12.62 15.16
N CYS A 356 6.44 13.67 14.72
CA CYS A 356 6.99 14.69 15.63
C CYS A 356 5.90 15.42 16.42
N ILE A 357 4.75 15.67 15.81
CA ILE A 357 3.60 16.27 16.51
C ILE A 357 3.07 15.29 17.57
N TYR A 358 2.85 14.03 17.15
CA TYR A 358 2.31 13.00 18.04
C TYR A 358 3.21 12.65 19.22
N MET A 359 4.53 12.56 19.02
CA MET A 359 5.51 12.31 20.10
C MET A 359 5.41 13.30 21.26
N ASN A 360 4.96 14.52 20.98
CA ASN A 360 4.91 15.59 21.97
C ASN A 360 3.50 15.82 22.54
N LEU A 361 2.46 15.62 21.73
CA LEU A 361 1.08 15.91 22.15
C LEU A 361 0.25 14.66 22.46
N HIS A 362 0.63 13.50 21.93
CA HIS A 362 -0.17 12.26 21.93
C HIS A 362 -1.60 12.45 21.41
N LYS A 363 -1.80 13.46 20.56
CA LYS A 363 -3.07 13.87 19.96
C LYS A 363 -2.93 14.00 18.45
N LEU A 364 -4.02 13.72 17.73
CA LEU A 364 -4.07 13.78 16.26
C LEU A 364 -5.26 14.61 15.75
N ASP A 365 -6.27 14.88 16.59
CA ASP A 365 -7.41 15.73 16.24
C ASP A 365 -6.93 17.16 15.95
N LEU A 366 -7.39 17.75 14.84
CA LEU A 366 -6.95 19.06 14.39
C LEU A 366 -7.26 20.15 15.39
N ASN A 367 -8.36 20.05 16.14
CA ASN A 367 -8.72 21.03 17.17
C ASN A 367 -7.76 20.95 18.37
N GLU A 368 -7.29 19.72 18.69
CA GLU A 368 -6.36 19.51 19.80
C GLU A 368 -4.92 19.88 19.43
N ILE A 369 -4.48 19.66 18.18
CA ILE A 369 -3.10 19.96 17.73
C ILE A 369 -2.95 21.37 17.15
N ARG A 370 -4.02 22.14 17.09
CA ARG A 370 -4.06 23.48 16.50
C ARG A 370 -3.00 24.39 17.09
N GLY A 371 -2.29 25.12 16.22
CA GLY A 371 -1.26 26.10 16.60
C GLY A 371 0.04 25.51 17.15
N TYR A 372 0.17 24.17 17.26
CA TYR A 372 1.35 23.53 17.84
C TYR A 372 2.65 23.88 17.10
N GLY A 373 2.59 23.99 15.79
CA GLY A 373 3.77 24.25 14.94
C GLY A 373 4.16 25.74 14.83
N ARG A 374 3.37 26.66 15.38
CA ARG A 374 3.51 28.11 15.16
C ARG A 374 4.90 28.66 15.51
N ASN A 375 5.51 28.13 16.57
CA ASN A 375 6.85 28.52 17.04
C ASN A 375 7.94 27.49 16.70
N LYS A 376 7.69 26.63 15.68
CA LYS A 376 8.58 25.54 15.29
C LYS A 376 8.93 25.64 13.79
N PRO A 377 9.80 26.62 13.39
CA PRO A 377 10.04 26.95 11.99
C PRO A 377 10.60 25.78 11.18
N PHE A 378 11.44 24.93 11.76
CA PHE A 378 11.96 23.74 11.07
C PHE A 378 10.84 22.75 10.73
N LEU A 379 9.94 22.44 11.69
CA LEU A 379 8.81 21.55 11.43
C LEU A 379 7.84 22.14 10.40
N MET A 380 7.61 23.46 10.46
CA MET A 380 6.80 24.20 9.48
C MET A 380 7.41 24.09 8.08
N LEU A 381 8.72 24.29 7.94
CA LEU A 381 9.41 24.20 6.66
C LEU A 381 9.33 22.78 6.09
N VAL A 382 9.63 21.75 6.89
CA VAL A 382 9.59 20.35 6.47
C VAL A 382 8.19 19.94 6.05
N PHE A 383 7.17 20.31 6.84
CA PHE A 383 5.78 20.03 6.50
C PHE A 383 5.35 20.75 5.21
N ALA A 384 5.77 22.01 5.03
CA ALA A 384 5.52 22.80 3.82
C ALA A 384 6.15 22.13 2.59
N MET A 385 7.39 21.63 2.68
CA MET A 385 8.04 20.89 1.59
C MET A 385 7.21 19.68 1.15
N GLY A 386 6.74 18.87 2.09
CA GLY A 386 5.85 17.75 1.80
C GLY A 386 4.49 18.19 1.25
N ALA A 387 3.91 19.26 1.80
CA ALA A 387 2.63 19.80 1.35
C ALA A 387 2.72 20.34 -0.09
N TYR A 388 3.76 21.10 -0.42
CA TYR A 388 3.96 21.62 -1.77
C TYR A 388 4.21 20.48 -2.77
N GLY A 389 4.98 19.46 -2.36
CA GLY A 389 5.18 18.27 -3.18
C GLY A 389 3.87 17.59 -3.55
N ILE A 390 3.02 17.25 -2.57
CA ILE A 390 1.77 16.52 -2.85
C ILE A 390 0.73 17.37 -3.56
N CYS A 391 0.71 18.68 -3.31
CA CYS A 391 -0.16 19.61 -4.02
C CYS A 391 0.21 19.74 -5.51
N GLY A 392 1.43 19.40 -5.90
CA GLY A 392 1.89 19.60 -7.26
C GLY A 392 2.21 21.08 -7.54
N ILE A 393 2.79 21.78 -6.57
CA ILE A 393 3.28 23.14 -6.76
C ILE A 393 4.50 23.11 -7.70
N PRO A 394 4.59 23.98 -8.71
CA PRO A 394 5.77 24.06 -9.57
C PRO A 394 7.08 24.13 -8.77
N LEU A 395 8.16 23.55 -9.30
CA LEU A 395 9.47 23.37 -8.68
C LEU A 395 9.54 22.23 -7.63
N TRP A 396 8.44 21.58 -7.26
CA TRP A 396 8.45 20.36 -6.44
C TRP A 396 8.23 19.12 -7.28
N ASN A 397 8.75 18.01 -6.78
CA ASN A 397 8.72 16.72 -7.48
C ASN A 397 7.30 16.26 -7.90
N GLY A 398 6.29 16.46 -7.07
CA GLY A 398 4.91 16.06 -7.36
C GLY A 398 4.30 16.80 -8.55
N TYR A 399 4.74 18.01 -8.85
CA TYR A 399 4.33 18.76 -10.03
C TYR A 399 4.68 18.00 -11.31
N VAL A 400 5.93 17.59 -11.45
CA VAL A 400 6.45 16.90 -12.64
C VAL A 400 5.63 15.66 -12.99
N SER A 401 5.37 14.81 -12.00
CA SER A 401 4.62 13.57 -12.24
C SER A 401 3.12 13.81 -12.51
N LYS A 402 2.51 14.82 -11.87
CA LYS A 402 1.13 15.18 -12.16
C LYS A 402 0.96 15.78 -13.56
N THR A 403 1.93 16.57 -14.01
CA THR A 403 1.98 17.09 -15.37
C THR A 403 1.97 15.95 -16.40
N LEU A 404 2.86 14.97 -16.26
CA LEU A 404 2.91 13.83 -17.18
C LEU A 404 1.62 13.01 -17.19
N LEU A 405 1.03 12.77 -16.02
CA LEU A 405 -0.26 12.06 -15.94
C LEU A 405 -1.39 12.87 -16.58
N HIS A 406 -1.42 14.17 -16.38
CA HIS A 406 -2.41 15.06 -17.01
C HIS A 406 -2.24 15.09 -18.53
N GLU A 407 -1.02 15.32 -19.01
CA GLU A 407 -0.71 15.30 -20.44
C GLU A 407 -1.10 13.97 -21.09
N SER A 408 -0.91 12.82 -20.43
CA SER A 408 -1.34 11.53 -20.97
C SER A 408 -2.87 11.42 -21.17
N ILE A 409 -3.67 12.11 -20.36
CA ILE A 409 -5.13 12.17 -20.53
C ILE A 409 -5.47 13.09 -21.71
N VAL A 410 -4.83 14.26 -21.80
CA VAL A 410 -5.02 15.23 -22.88
C VAL A 410 -4.63 14.61 -24.23
N GLU A 411 -3.46 13.95 -24.29
CA GLU A 411 -3.02 13.22 -25.49
C GLU A 411 -4.07 12.21 -25.98
N TYR A 412 -4.67 11.45 -25.05
CA TYR A 412 -5.72 10.49 -25.44
C TYR A 412 -7.00 11.18 -25.93
N ILE A 413 -7.38 12.33 -25.34
CA ILE A 413 -8.50 13.16 -25.82
C ILE A 413 -8.24 13.62 -27.25
N GLU A 414 -7.01 14.06 -27.58
CA GLU A 414 -6.62 14.48 -28.92
C GLU A 414 -6.66 13.31 -29.90
N VAL A 415 -6.19 12.12 -29.52
CA VAL A 415 -6.26 10.90 -30.34
C VAL A 415 -7.71 10.55 -30.66
N LEU A 416 -8.63 10.58 -29.68
CA LEU A 416 -10.06 10.34 -29.93
C LEU A 416 -10.66 11.40 -30.85
N GLY A 417 -10.32 12.67 -30.64
CA GLY A 417 -10.77 13.77 -31.49
C GLY A 417 -10.33 13.61 -32.97
N ALA A 418 -9.05 13.19 -33.17
CA ALA A 418 -8.52 12.91 -34.50
C ALA A 418 -9.23 11.72 -35.19
N GLN A 419 -9.71 10.74 -34.40
CA GLN A 419 -10.47 9.58 -34.87
C GLN A 419 -11.97 9.87 -35.07
N GLY A 420 -12.46 11.06 -34.70
CA GLY A 420 -13.88 11.39 -34.69
C GLY A 420 -14.70 10.63 -33.64
N ALA A 421 -14.04 10.06 -32.60
CA ALA A 421 -14.67 9.34 -31.53
C ALA A 421 -15.10 10.29 -30.39
N ASP A 422 -16.05 9.83 -29.56
CA ASP A 422 -16.54 10.62 -28.43
C ASP A 422 -15.46 10.75 -27.33
N ALA A 423 -14.92 11.94 -27.13
CA ALA A 423 -13.93 12.27 -26.14
C ALA A 423 -14.55 12.75 -24.80
N LEU A 424 -15.87 12.93 -24.70
CA LEU A 424 -16.54 13.49 -23.53
C LEU A 424 -16.22 12.74 -22.22
N PRO A 425 -16.19 11.39 -22.16
CA PRO A 425 -15.84 10.69 -20.93
C PRO A 425 -14.43 11.03 -20.42
N PHE A 426 -13.49 11.26 -21.32
CA PHE A 426 -12.10 11.60 -20.96
C PHE A 426 -11.91 13.08 -20.64
N GLN A 427 -12.71 13.97 -21.21
CA GLN A 427 -12.81 15.36 -20.76
C GLN A 427 -13.36 15.44 -19.33
N VAL A 428 -14.37 14.62 -18.98
CA VAL A 428 -14.85 14.49 -17.60
C VAL A 428 -13.77 13.95 -16.69
N LEU A 429 -12.98 12.98 -17.15
CA LEU A 429 -11.83 12.44 -16.39
C LEU A 429 -10.77 13.52 -16.15
N GLU A 430 -10.46 14.35 -17.13
CA GLU A 430 -9.53 15.48 -17.01
C GLU A 430 -10.00 16.45 -15.92
N TRP A 431 -11.27 16.86 -15.95
CA TRP A 431 -11.84 17.71 -14.88
C TRP A 431 -11.86 17.04 -13.52
N ALA A 432 -12.12 15.73 -13.45
CA ALA A 432 -12.02 14.97 -12.21
C ALA A 432 -10.57 14.92 -11.66
N PHE A 433 -9.58 14.82 -12.56
CA PHE A 433 -8.16 14.88 -12.23
C PHE A 433 -7.77 16.26 -11.67
N LEU A 434 -8.16 17.35 -12.34
CA LEU A 434 -7.91 18.72 -11.88
C LEU A 434 -8.62 19.02 -10.54
N LEU A 435 -9.87 18.56 -10.39
CA LEU A 435 -10.63 18.67 -9.13
C LEU A 435 -9.93 17.93 -7.99
N ALA A 436 -9.53 16.68 -8.18
CA ALA A 436 -8.82 15.90 -7.17
C ALA A 436 -7.47 16.55 -6.80
N GLY A 437 -6.79 17.14 -7.78
CA GLY A 437 -5.60 17.99 -7.57
C GLY A 437 -5.93 19.21 -6.69
N GLY A 438 -7.01 19.91 -6.99
CA GLY A 438 -7.48 21.06 -6.20
C GLY A 438 -7.90 20.68 -4.78
N LEU A 439 -8.66 19.59 -4.61
CA LEU A 439 -9.00 19.08 -3.28
C LEU A 439 -7.74 18.72 -2.47
N THR A 440 -6.66 18.26 -3.15
CA THR A 440 -5.36 18.04 -2.51
C THR A 440 -4.80 19.32 -1.91
N VAL A 441 -4.85 20.42 -2.65
CA VAL A 441 -4.43 21.74 -2.14
C VAL A 441 -5.33 22.16 -0.96
N ALA A 442 -6.64 21.96 -1.07
CA ALA A 442 -7.59 22.36 -0.04
C ALA A 442 -7.34 21.66 1.32
N TYR A 443 -7.21 20.32 1.34
CA TYR A 443 -6.97 19.61 2.61
C TYR A 443 -5.56 19.83 3.15
N MET A 444 -4.55 20.03 2.30
CA MET A 444 -3.21 20.38 2.78
C MET A 444 -3.15 21.80 3.34
N ALA A 445 -3.87 22.76 2.74
CA ALA A 445 -4.04 24.10 3.30
C ALA A 445 -4.75 24.04 4.66
N LYS A 446 -5.77 23.18 4.80
CA LYS A 446 -6.45 22.93 6.09
C LYS A 446 -5.48 22.44 7.16
N LEU A 447 -4.69 21.40 6.87
CA LEU A 447 -3.70 20.87 7.79
C LEU A 447 -2.63 21.91 8.15
N PHE A 448 -2.10 22.60 7.15
CA PHE A 448 -1.06 23.61 7.36
C PHE A 448 -1.58 24.79 8.20
N ALA A 449 -2.78 25.29 7.88
CA ALA A 449 -3.39 26.40 8.64
C ALA A 449 -3.67 26.00 10.09
N ALA A 450 -4.27 24.84 10.33
CA ALA A 450 -4.56 24.34 11.65
C ALA A 450 -3.30 24.21 12.52
N ILE A 451 -2.24 23.62 11.99
CA ILE A 451 -1.04 23.30 12.77
C ILE A 451 -0.14 24.52 12.97
N PHE A 452 0.03 25.39 11.95
CA PHE A 452 1.09 26.41 11.94
C PHE A 452 0.57 27.85 11.99
N LEU A 453 -0.67 28.14 11.56
CA LEU A 453 -1.17 29.50 11.46
C LEU A 453 -2.19 29.86 12.54
N GLU A 454 -3.07 28.93 12.92
CA GLU A 454 -4.10 29.16 13.91
C GLU A 454 -3.54 29.24 15.33
N LYS A 455 -4.32 29.82 16.26
CA LYS A 455 -3.92 29.93 17.67
C LYS A 455 -4.14 28.60 18.39
N ALA A 456 -3.27 28.27 19.33
CA ALA A 456 -3.44 27.13 20.23
C ALA A 456 -4.70 27.28 21.09
N PRO A 457 -5.36 26.19 21.51
CA PRO A 457 -6.42 26.22 22.50
C PRO A 457 -5.97 26.88 23.81
N MET A 458 -6.89 27.57 24.51
CA MET A 458 -6.58 28.20 25.79
C MET A 458 -5.97 27.19 26.79
N GLY A 459 -4.91 27.58 27.47
CA GLY A 459 -4.20 26.74 28.47
C GLY A 459 -2.99 26.00 27.95
N ARG A 460 -2.84 25.81 26.62
CA ARG A 460 -1.69 25.08 26.03
C ARG A 460 -0.47 25.96 25.69
N GLU A 461 -0.65 27.29 25.59
CA GLU A 461 0.45 28.20 25.23
C GLU A 461 1.66 28.20 26.20
N ARG A 462 1.48 27.71 27.44
CA ARG A 462 2.53 27.60 28.46
C ARG A 462 3.38 26.33 28.32
N ASP A 463 2.80 25.20 27.92
CA ASP A 463 3.48 23.90 27.81
C ASP A 463 4.28 23.77 26.49
N ASP A 464 3.87 24.49 25.43
CA ASP A 464 4.51 24.42 24.11
C ASP A 464 5.90 25.08 24.02
N ARG A 465 6.40 25.67 25.10
CA ARG A 465 7.73 26.28 25.16
C ARG A 465 8.87 25.31 25.37
N GLU A 466 8.63 23.99 25.45
CA GLU A 466 9.70 23.03 25.48
C GLU A 466 10.56 23.08 24.22
N LYS A 467 11.83 23.46 24.41
CA LYS A 467 12.79 23.82 23.37
C LYS A 467 13.24 22.65 22.49
N ARG A 468 12.94 21.42 22.81
CA ARG A 468 13.34 20.21 22.06
C ARG A 468 12.13 19.35 21.71
N TYR A 469 11.44 19.70 20.64
CA TYR A 469 10.33 18.89 20.07
C TYR A 469 10.80 17.77 19.14
N ALA A 470 12.04 17.82 18.66
CA ALA A 470 12.69 16.83 17.82
C ALA A 470 14.19 16.75 18.17
N GLY A 471 14.72 15.56 18.28
CA GLY A 471 16.14 15.34 18.49
C GLY A 471 16.91 15.28 17.17
N THR A 472 18.20 14.93 17.26
CA THR A 472 19.11 14.95 16.11
C THR A 472 18.70 13.95 15.03
N ALA A 473 18.26 12.74 15.41
CA ALA A 473 17.84 11.71 14.47
C ALA A 473 16.59 12.15 13.69
N ALA A 474 15.58 12.68 14.39
CA ALA A 474 14.37 13.19 13.75
C ALA A 474 14.67 14.40 12.84
N CYS A 475 15.50 15.32 13.27
CA CYS A 475 15.90 16.46 12.43
C CYS A 475 16.65 16.03 11.17
N PHE A 476 17.57 15.08 11.28
CA PHE A 476 18.32 14.55 10.14
C PHE A 476 17.41 13.84 9.14
N THR A 477 16.55 12.94 9.63
CA THR A 477 15.66 12.14 8.75
C THR A 477 14.61 13.00 8.08
N LEU A 478 14.01 13.94 8.81
CA LEU A 478 13.04 14.87 8.27
C LEU A 478 13.66 15.86 7.29
N GLY A 479 14.74 16.53 7.67
CA GLY A 479 15.40 17.53 6.85
C GLY A 479 16.00 16.93 5.58
N GLY A 480 16.74 15.82 5.72
CA GLY A 480 17.34 15.11 4.61
C GLY A 480 16.31 14.62 3.58
N SER A 481 15.22 14.02 4.07
CA SER A 481 14.14 13.56 3.18
C SER A 481 13.38 14.74 2.52
N ALA A 482 13.14 15.83 3.26
CA ALA A 482 12.40 16.99 2.76
C ALA A 482 13.19 17.75 1.68
N CYS A 483 14.52 17.87 1.81
CA CYS A 483 15.36 18.53 0.83
C CYS A 483 15.38 17.84 -0.53
N LEU A 484 15.15 16.52 -0.58
CA LEU A 484 15.09 15.79 -1.84
C LEU A 484 13.89 16.20 -2.71
N LEU A 485 12.78 16.65 -2.11
CA LEU A 485 11.56 16.95 -2.85
C LEU A 485 11.72 18.11 -3.85
N PRO A 486 12.20 19.31 -3.44
CA PRO A 486 12.47 20.39 -4.39
C PRO A 486 13.68 20.08 -5.27
N LEU A 487 14.71 19.37 -4.77
CA LEU A 487 15.87 18.99 -5.58
C LEU A 487 15.46 18.19 -6.83
N MET A 488 14.55 17.22 -6.67
CA MET A 488 14.03 16.45 -7.78
C MET A 488 13.15 17.29 -8.71
N GLY A 489 12.34 18.21 -8.17
CA GLY A 489 11.42 19.03 -8.96
C GLY A 489 12.09 20.17 -9.71
N MET A 490 13.19 20.73 -9.21
CA MET A 490 13.93 21.81 -9.87
C MET A 490 14.82 21.31 -11.02
N ALA A 491 15.22 20.04 -10.99
CA ALA A 491 16.05 19.43 -12.02
C ALA A 491 15.40 18.18 -12.63
N PRO A 492 14.18 18.28 -13.19
CA PRO A 492 13.40 17.13 -13.63
C PRO A 492 14.14 16.31 -14.69
N HIS A 493 14.70 16.95 -15.70
CA HIS A 493 15.43 16.29 -16.79
C HIS A 493 16.68 15.54 -16.36
N ARG A 494 17.36 16.00 -15.29
CA ARG A 494 18.59 15.37 -14.81
C ARG A 494 18.31 14.17 -13.89
N ILE A 495 17.22 14.20 -13.14
CA ILE A 495 16.94 13.23 -12.09
C ILE A 495 15.72 12.39 -12.47
N MET A 496 14.57 13.04 -12.69
CA MET A 496 13.30 12.33 -12.83
C MET A 496 13.17 11.64 -14.18
N ASP A 497 13.53 12.29 -15.29
CA ASP A 497 13.49 11.67 -16.62
C ASP A 497 14.39 10.43 -16.67
N ARG A 498 15.57 10.48 -16.03
CA ARG A 498 16.45 9.30 -15.92
C ARG A 498 15.80 8.15 -15.13
N MET A 499 15.08 8.47 -14.03
CA MET A 499 14.33 7.45 -13.28
C MET A 499 13.22 6.82 -14.12
N ALA A 500 12.53 7.63 -14.93
CA ALA A 500 11.53 7.12 -15.86
C ALA A 500 12.18 6.25 -16.93
N ASP A 501 13.30 6.69 -17.53
CA ASP A 501 14.00 5.98 -18.60
C ASP A 501 14.51 4.61 -18.18
N ILE A 502 15.16 4.50 -17.00
CA ILE A 502 15.64 3.20 -16.51
C ILE A 502 14.50 2.25 -16.16
N SER A 503 13.31 2.78 -15.86
CA SER A 503 12.12 2.00 -15.50
C SER A 503 11.29 1.55 -16.71
N ARG A 504 11.43 2.25 -17.83
CA ARG A 504 10.66 2.04 -19.07
C ARG A 504 10.70 0.61 -19.62
N PRO A 505 11.84 -0.11 -19.64
CA PRO A 505 11.89 -1.47 -20.18
C PRO A 505 10.97 -2.45 -19.45
N PHE A 506 10.86 -2.36 -18.11
CA PHE A 506 9.94 -3.19 -17.34
C PHE A 506 8.48 -2.94 -17.74
N LEU A 507 8.11 -1.68 -17.90
CA LEU A 507 6.74 -1.27 -18.24
C LEU A 507 6.44 -1.37 -19.74
N ARG A 508 7.42 -1.79 -20.56
CA ARG A 508 7.32 -1.85 -22.01
C ARG A 508 6.80 -0.55 -22.62
N GLY A 509 7.23 0.57 -22.02
CA GLY A 509 6.81 1.91 -22.41
C GLY A 509 7.50 2.40 -23.66
N ALA A 510 6.80 3.22 -24.45
CA ALA A 510 7.34 3.93 -25.60
C ALA A 510 8.38 4.99 -25.15
N GLN A 511 9.26 5.37 -26.05
CA GLN A 511 10.06 6.58 -25.86
C GLN A 511 9.16 7.80 -25.97
N VAL A 512 9.34 8.76 -25.09
CA VAL A 512 8.68 10.05 -25.23
C VAL A 512 9.30 10.76 -26.43
N PRO A 513 8.51 11.12 -27.48
CA PRO A 513 9.06 11.61 -28.75
C PRO A 513 9.83 12.92 -28.60
N HIS A 514 9.44 13.74 -27.64
CA HIS A 514 10.01 15.05 -27.38
C HIS A 514 10.34 15.20 -25.89
N GLN A 515 11.35 16.04 -25.59
CA GLN A 515 11.61 16.42 -24.22
C GLN A 515 10.42 17.23 -23.68
N VAL A 516 9.79 16.75 -22.61
CA VAL A 516 8.60 17.39 -22.02
C VAL A 516 8.98 18.76 -21.44
N GLU A 517 8.33 19.81 -21.90
CA GLU A 517 8.48 21.15 -21.35
C GLU A 517 7.63 21.31 -20.09
N TYR A 518 8.11 20.83 -18.95
CA TYR A 518 7.38 20.84 -17.69
C TYR A 518 6.84 22.22 -17.30
N PHE A 519 7.56 23.27 -17.59
CA PHE A 519 7.22 24.65 -17.22
C PHE A 519 6.61 25.45 -18.39
N SER A 520 6.06 24.78 -19.41
CA SER A 520 5.29 25.42 -20.48
C SER A 520 4.07 26.14 -19.93
N GLU A 521 3.56 27.14 -20.68
CA GLU A 521 2.37 27.88 -20.28
C GLU A 521 1.16 26.96 -20.08
N ALA A 522 0.99 25.94 -20.95
CA ALA A 522 -0.10 24.98 -20.87
C ALA A 522 -0.06 24.18 -19.54
N ASN A 523 1.12 23.68 -19.16
CA ASN A 523 1.32 22.91 -17.95
C ASN A 523 1.17 23.75 -16.66
N LEU A 524 1.69 24.98 -16.69
CA LEU A 524 1.49 25.91 -15.60
C LEU A 524 0.01 26.32 -15.46
N ARG A 525 -0.73 26.45 -16.55
CA ARG A 525 -2.18 26.73 -16.53
C ARG A 525 -2.95 25.61 -15.81
N GLY A 526 -2.69 24.34 -16.12
CA GLY A 526 -3.30 23.20 -15.44
C GLY A 526 -3.05 23.19 -13.92
N ALA A 527 -1.79 23.47 -13.51
CA ALA A 527 -1.45 23.60 -12.10
C ALA A 527 -2.18 24.80 -11.45
N CYS A 528 -2.23 25.96 -12.10
CA CYS A 528 -2.93 27.13 -11.61
C CYS A 528 -4.44 26.88 -11.41
N ILE A 529 -5.08 26.14 -12.35
CA ILE A 529 -6.50 25.74 -12.20
C ILE A 529 -6.68 24.89 -10.95
N SER A 530 -5.88 23.85 -10.77
CA SER A 530 -5.96 22.98 -9.58
C SER A 530 -5.72 23.76 -8.28
N ILE A 531 -4.72 24.63 -8.25
CA ILE A 531 -4.42 25.48 -7.08
C ILE A 531 -5.59 26.42 -6.78
N SER A 532 -6.17 27.06 -7.80
CA SER A 532 -7.31 27.97 -7.66
C SER A 532 -8.55 27.24 -7.13
N ILE A 533 -8.87 26.06 -7.66
CA ILE A 533 -9.94 25.20 -7.14
C ILE A 533 -9.69 24.90 -5.65
N GLY A 534 -8.45 24.55 -5.29
CA GLY A 534 -8.10 24.24 -3.91
C GLY A 534 -8.27 25.41 -2.96
N ILE A 535 -7.85 26.61 -3.34
CA ILE A 535 -8.02 27.83 -2.56
C ILE A 535 -9.52 28.15 -2.39
N LEU A 536 -10.29 28.05 -3.47
CA LEU A 536 -11.74 28.25 -3.42
C LEU A 536 -12.42 27.26 -2.47
N VAL A 537 -12.11 25.97 -2.58
CA VAL A 537 -12.66 24.94 -1.69
C VAL A 537 -12.25 25.19 -0.24
N TYR A 538 -11.00 25.58 0.02
CA TYR A 538 -10.55 25.90 1.37
C TYR A 538 -11.31 27.10 1.96
N VAL A 539 -11.43 28.19 1.21
CA VAL A 539 -12.05 29.44 1.70
C VAL A 539 -13.58 29.32 1.79
N LEU A 540 -14.23 28.80 0.75
CA LEU A 540 -15.69 28.80 0.64
C LEU A 540 -16.33 27.58 1.30
N PHE A 541 -15.69 26.39 1.22
CA PHE A 541 -16.26 25.17 1.76
C PHE A 541 -15.69 24.83 3.14
N ILE A 542 -14.36 24.66 3.27
CA ILE A 542 -13.78 24.23 4.55
C ILE A 542 -13.99 25.27 5.63
N ARG A 543 -13.62 26.54 5.39
CA ARG A 543 -13.73 27.59 6.40
C ARG A 543 -15.16 28.02 6.73
N ARG A 544 -16.12 27.81 5.82
CA ARG A 544 -17.52 28.18 6.06
C ARG A 544 -18.39 27.02 6.52
N TYR A 545 -18.17 25.83 5.95
CA TYR A 545 -19.06 24.69 6.17
C TYR A 545 -18.49 23.66 7.15
N LEU A 546 -17.17 23.40 7.13
CA LEU A 546 -16.53 22.43 8.02
C LEU A 546 -15.94 23.04 9.29
N MET A 547 -16.19 24.32 9.55
CA MET A 547 -15.81 24.98 10.79
C MET A 547 -17.04 25.67 11.42
N GLU A 548 -17.16 25.53 12.74
CA GLU A 548 -18.18 26.21 13.57
C GLU A 548 -17.51 27.09 14.60
N THR A 549 -18.28 28.04 15.16
CA THR A 549 -17.81 28.86 16.28
C THR A 549 -18.07 28.06 17.56
N GLY A 550 -17.01 27.67 18.28
CA GLY A 550 -17.09 27.00 19.56
C GLY A 550 -17.57 27.93 20.68
N GLU A 551 -17.79 27.37 21.86
CA GLU A 551 -18.26 28.13 23.06
C GLU A 551 -17.31 29.27 23.44
N ASP A 552 -16.01 29.12 23.15
CA ASP A 552 -14.95 30.10 23.41
C ASP A 552 -14.84 31.20 22.33
N GLY A 553 -15.77 31.26 21.37
CA GLY A 553 -15.68 32.16 20.21
C GLY A 553 -14.60 31.80 19.20
N THR A 554 -13.86 30.71 19.38
CA THR A 554 -12.86 30.20 18.43
C THR A 554 -13.52 29.28 17.40
N ARG A 555 -13.03 29.30 16.16
CA ARG A 555 -13.50 28.36 15.14
C ARG A 555 -12.93 26.98 15.38
N VAL A 556 -13.77 25.95 15.36
CA VAL A 556 -13.40 24.53 15.52
C VAL A 556 -13.78 23.73 14.27
N TYR A 557 -12.98 22.73 13.91
CA TYR A 557 -13.28 21.82 12.81
C TYR A 557 -14.31 20.79 13.26
N VAL A 558 -15.31 20.52 12.42
CA VAL A 558 -16.41 19.59 12.72
C VAL A 558 -16.43 18.48 11.69
N ASP A 559 -16.58 17.23 12.16
CA ASP A 559 -16.79 16.08 11.28
C ASP A 559 -18.24 16.09 10.77
N ARG A 560 -18.41 16.42 9.50
CA ARG A 560 -19.70 16.43 8.80
C ARG A 560 -19.81 15.32 7.76
N TRP A 561 -18.96 14.29 7.86
CA TRP A 561 -19.09 13.17 6.95
C TRP A 561 -20.42 12.43 7.19
N PRO A 562 -21.25 12.21 6.15
CA PRO A 562 -22.54 11.55 6.33
C PRO A 562 -22.35 10.11 6.84
N VAL A 563 -22.97 9.79 7.98
CA VAL A 563 -22.87 8.46 8.63
C VAL A 563 -23.33 7.32 7.71
N TRP A 564 -24.28 7.60 6.81
CA TRP A 564 -24.78 6.58 5.86
C TRP A 564 -23.78 6.27 4.74
N LEU A 565 -22.79 7.13 4.48
CA LEU A 565 -21.68 6.89 3.56
C LEU A 565 -20.47 6.21 4.24
N ASN A 566 -20.59 5.82 5.50
CA ASN A 566 -19.55 5.04 6.15
C ASN A 566 -19.59 3.59 5.63
N LEU A 567 -18.82 3.32 4.59
CA LEU A 567 -18.78 2.01 3.94
C LEU A 567 -18.31 0.90 4.89
N GLU A 568 -17.44 1.21 5.86
CA GLU A 568 -16.97 0.22 6.82
C GLU A 568 -18.13 -0.36 7.64
N ASP A 569 -18.90 0.49 8.28
CA ASP A 569 -19.94 0.05 9.20
C ASP A 569 -21.21 -0.40 8.48
N ARG A 570 -21.49 0.15 7.28
CA ARG A 570 -22.74 -0.11 6.55
C ARG A 570 -22.64 -1.22 5.50
N VAL A 571 -21.44 -1.45 4.97
CA VAL A 571 -21.23 -2.42 3.88
C VAL A 571 -20.28 -3.54 4.32
N TYR A 572 -19.06 -3.21 4.70
CA TYR A 572 -18.02 -4.23 4.92
C TYR A 572 -18.24 -5.05 6.18
N ARG A 573 -18.58 -4.43 7.30
CA ARG A 573 -18.85 -5.18 8.53
C ARG A 573 -20.03 -6.13 8.38
N PRO A 574 -21.22 -5.73 7.87
CA PRO A 574 -22.30 -6.67 7.60
C PRO A 574 -21.90 -7.76 6.61
N LEU A 575 -21.16 -7.41 5.55
CA LEU A 575 -20.71 -8.39 4.58
C LEU A 575 -19.82 -9.45 5.21
N VAL A 576 -18.81 -9.04 5.98
CA VAL A 576 -17.81 -9.94 6.57
C VAL A 576 -18.35 -10.68 7.79
N LEU A 577 -19.15 -10.02 8.64
CA LEU A 577 -19.60 -10.59 9.92
C LEU A 577 -20.94 -11.33 9.82
N ALA A 578 -21.76 -11.07 8.81
CA ALA A 578 -23.05 -11.71 8.65
C ALA A 578 -23.17 -12.49 7.34
N VAL A 579 -22.93 -11.84 6.19
CA VAL A 579 -23.17 -12.45 4.87
C VAL A 579 -22.19 -13.57 4.56
N LEU A 580 -20.90 -13.34 4.69
CA LEU A 580 -19.87 -14.36 4.41
C LEU A 580 -19.96 -15.57 5.34
N PRO A 581 -20.14 -15.43 6.68
CA PRO A 581 -20.37 -16.58 7.55
C PRO A 581 -21.67 -17.33 7.23
N PHE A 582 -22.73 -16.61 6.87
CA PHE A 582 -23.99 -17.23 6.43
C PHE A 582 -23.78 -18.06 5.16
N LEU A 583 -23.15 -17.48 4.13
CA LEU A 583 -22.84 -18.20 2.88
C LEU A 583 -21.92 -19.39 3.13
N GLY A 584 -20.90 -19.22 3.99
CA GLY A 584 -20.02 -20.31 4.41
C GLY A 584 -20.77 -21.44 5.11
N ALA A 585 -21.70 -21.11 6.00
CA ALA A 585 -22.52 -22.09 6.68
C ALA A 585 -23.50 -22.83 5.72
N VAL A 586 -24.05 -22.10 4.74
CA VAL A 586 -24.89 -22.72 3.69
C VAL A 586 -24.05 -23.66 2.84
N LEU A 587 -22.90 -23.23 2.38
CA LEU A 587 -21.98 -24.03 1.57
C LEU A 587 -21.53 -25.30 2.34
N ALA A 588 -21.16 -25.14 3.61
CA ALA A 588 -20.78 -26.28 4.47
C ALA A 588 -21.91 -27.30 4.62
N ARG A 589 -23.16 -26.83 4.80
CA ARG A 589 -24.33 -27.72 4.85
C ARG A 589 -24.56 -28.45 3.53
N CYS A 590 -24.41 -27.75 2.39
CA CYS A 590 -24.51 -28.35 1.07
C CYS A 590 -23.43 -29.42 0.85
N VAL A 591 -22.18 -29.11 1.18
CA VAL A 591 -21.07 -30.07 1.06
C VAL A 591 -21.27 -31.27 1.99
N ASN A 592 -21.63 -31.04 3.26
CA ASN A 592 -21.93 -32.12 4.19
C ASN A 592 -23.11 -32.98 3.71
N GLY A 593 -24.18 -32.36 3.19
CA GLY A 593 -25.31 -33.09 2.60
C GLY A 593 -24.91 -33.96 1.40
N ILE A 594 -23.97 -33.48 0.57
CA ILE A 594 -23.41 -34.24 -0.56
C ILE A 594 -22.51 -35.38 -0.06
N CYS A 595 -21.68 -35.12 0.95
CA CYS A 595 -20.75 -36.11 1.50
C CYS A 595 -21.48 -37.16 2.37
N GLU A 596 -22.48 -36.76 3.15
CA GLU A 596 -23.24 -37.66 4.05
C GLU A 596 -24.37 -38.38 3.33
N GLY A 597 -24.92 -37.81 2.26
CA GLY A 597 -26.04 -38.40 1.49
C GLY A 597 -25.76 -39.80 0.91
N PRO A 598 -24.60 -40.08 0.30
CA PRO A 598 -24.25 -41.40 -0.23
C PRO A 598 -23.58 -42.34 0.79
N LEU A 599 -23.09 -41.83 1.95
CA LEU A 599 -22.38 -42.67 2.93
C LEU A 599 -23.20 -43.86 3.47
N PRO A 600 -24.52 -43.74 3.77
CA PRO A 600 -25.32 -44.87 4.22
C PRO A 600 -25.49 -45.98 3.17
N LEU A 601 -25.28 -45.66 1.87
CA LEU A 601 -25.37 -46.61 0.77
C LEU A 601 -24.12 -47.50 0.64
N PHE A 602 -22.97 -47.00 1.13
CA PHE A 602 -21.67 -47.68 1.02
C PHE A 602 -21.17 -48.29 2.34
N MET A 603 -21.70 -47.85 3.48
CA MET A 603 -21.37 -48.45 4.78
C MET A 603 -22.32 -49.60 5.07
N LYS A 604 -21.84 -50.85 4.94
CA LYS A 604 -22.50 -52.00 5.58
C LYS A 604 -22.65 -51.67 7.06
N ARG A 605 -23.93 -51.76 7.55
CA ARG A 605 -24.20 -51.63 8.99
C ARG A 605 -23.27 -52.56 9.76
N PRO A 606 -22.47 -52.09 10.71
CA PRO A 606 -21.72 -52.98 11.58
C PRO A 606 -22.75 -53.82 12.39
N GLU A 607 -22.50 -55.12 12.44
CA GLU A 607 -23.30 -56.03 13.22
C GLU A 607 -23.41 -55.56 14.68
N LYS A 608 -24.61 -55.58 15.17
CA LYS A 608 -25.02 -55.19 16.51
C LYS A 608 -24.51 -56.17 17.59
N ASN A 609 -23.23 -56.41 17.72
CA ASN A 609 -22.70 -57.23 18.83
C ASN A 609 -21.19 -56.96 19.05
N GLN A 610 -20.85 -55.75 19.44
CA GLN A 610 -19.63 -55.52 20.24
C GLN A 610 -20.00 -54.55 21.35
N VAL A 611 -20.16 -55.08 22.55
CA VAL A 611 -20.25 -54.34 23.80
C VAL A 611 -18.87 -53.75 24.04
N VAL A 612 -18.68 -52.50 23.68
CA VAL A 612 -17.52 -51.74 24.10
C VAL A 612 -17.82 -51.14 25.47
N ALA A 613 -17.01 -51.49 26.45
CA ALA A 613 -17.16 -51.04 27.83
C ALA A 613 -17.19 -49.48 27.89
N PRO A 614 -18.07 -48.92 28.72
CA PRO A 614 -18.18 -47.48 28.85
C PRO A 614 -17.05 -46.93 29.71
N GLY A 615 -16.03 -46.34 29.12
CA GLY A 615 -14.98 -45.85 30.00
C GLY A 615 -14.06 -44.72 29.48
N GLU A 616 -13.72 -44.62 28.22
CA GLU A 616 -12.67 -43.66 27.90
C GLU A 616 -12.90 -42.79 26.66
N SER A 617 -13.67 -43.18 25.69
CA SER A 617 -13.89 -42.36 24.46
C SER A 617 -14.93 -41.26 24.64
N SER A 618 -15.74 -41.28 25.67
CA SER A 618 -16.80 -40.28 25.89
C SER A 618 -16.33 -38.95 26.46
N ARG A 619 -15.13 -38.87 27.05
CA ARG A 619 -14.58 -37.61 27.57
C ARG A 619 -14.02 -36.72 26.48
N PHE A 620 -13.37 -37.29 25.48
CA PHE A 620 -12.76 -36.51 24.41
C PHE A 620 -13.84 -35.92 23.47
N PHE A 621 -14.90 -36.66 23.17
CA PHE A 621 -16.00 -36.17 22.34
C PHE A 621 -16.97 -35.22 23.08
N ARG A 622 -17.13 -35.30 24.39
CA ARG A 622 -17.90 -34.33 25.17
C ARG A 622 -17.16 -32.98 25.37
N GLN A 623 -15.85 -32.98 25.44
CA GLN A 623 -15.07 -31.76 25.48
C GLN A 623 -15.07 -31.02 24.14
N ALA A 624 -15.22 -31.71 23.02
CA ALA A 624 -15.33 -31.08 21.70
C ALA A 624 -16.71 -30.42 21.43
N GLN A 625 -17.72 -30.76 22.23
CA GLN A 625 -19.04 -30.11 22.18
C GLN A 625 -19.16 -28.90 23.14
N ASP A 626 -18.10 -28.54 23.85
CA ASP A 626 -18.14 -27.38 24.74
C ASP A 626 -18.31 -26.11 23.93
N VAL A 627 -19.47 -25.50 24.04
CA VAL A 627 -19.89 -24.27 23.37
C VAL A 627 -18.84 -23.13 23.56
N ARG A 628 -18.01 -23.21 24.62
CA ARG A 628 -16.88 -22.30 24.86
C ARG A 628 -15.77 -22.46 23.84
N LEU A 629 -15.47 -23.67 23.37
CA LEU A 629 -14.44 -23.90 22.36
C LEU A 629 -14.89 -23.34 21.00
N LEU A 630 -16.17 -23.56 20.65
CA LEU A 630 -16.79 -22.95 19.46
C LEU A 630 -16.83 -21.41 19.58
N HIS A 631 -17.14 -20.87 20.75
CA HIS A 631 -17.11 -19.42 20.98
C HIS A 631 -15.70 -18.84 20.92
N MET A 632 -14.67 -19.55 21.40
CA MET A 632 -13.27 -19.14 21.25
C MET A 632 -12.80 -19.22 19.79
N ILE A 633 -13.22 -20.21 19.03
CA ILE A 633 -12.93 -20.32 17.59
C ILE A 633 -13.65 -19.19 16.81
N TYR A 634 -14.89 -18.86 17.16
CA TYR A 634 -15.65 -17.77 16.54
C TYR A 634 -15.21 -16.37 17.00
N SER A 635 -14.67 -16.21 18.19
CA SER A 635 -14.27 -14.91 18.75
C SER A 635 -12.81 -14.56 18.55
N SER A 636 -11.95 -15.50 18.17
CA SER A 636 -10.52 -15.27 18.03
C SER A 636 -10.09 -15.10 16.56
N MET A 637 -9.01 -14.32 16.36
CA MET A 637 -8.32 -14.14 15.07
C MET A 637 -7.87 -15.46 14.41
N GLY A 638 -8.10 -16.61 15.07
CA GLY A 638 -7.75 -17.94 14.58
C GLY A 638 -8.46 -18.35 13.29
N TYR A 639 -9.64 -17.77 12.97
CA TYR A 639 -10.38 -18.17 11.77
C TYR A 639 -9.65 -17.77 10.47
N GLY A 640 -9.09 -16.57 10.43
CA GLY A 640 -8.26 -16.11 9.30
C GLY A 640 -6.97 -16.93 9.18
N PHE A 641 -6.30 -17.17 10.30
CA PHE A 641 -5.09 -18.03 10.35
C PHE A 641 -5.42 -19.50 10.03
N MET A 642 -6.58 -19.99 10.45
CA MET A 642 -6.99 -21.37 10.15
C MET A 642 -7.35 -21.53 8.68
N MET A 643 -8.01 -20.55 8.04
CA MET A 643 -8.29 -20.56 6.61
C MET A 643 -7.02 -20.41 5.77
N LEU A 644 -6.10 -19.54 6.21
CA LEU A 644 -4.79 -19.39 5.56
C LEU A 644 -3.93 -20.64 5.76
N GLY A 645 -3.94 -21.22 6.97
CA GLY A 645 -3.30 -22.49 7.29
C GLY A 645 -3.91 -23.66 6.53
N ALA A 646 -5.23 -23.74 6.44
CA ALA A 646 -5.93 -24.77 5.66
C ALA A 646 -5.67 -24.60 4.15
N GLY A 647 -5.62 -23.37 3.64
CA GLY A 647 -5.22 -23.09 2.26
C GLY A 647 -3.80 -23.50 1.96
N LEU A 648 -2.85 -23.17 2.86
CA LEU A 648 -1.45 -23.61 2.77
C LEU A 648 -1.29 -25.13 2.91
N ILE A 649 -2.04 -25.76 3.81
CA ILE A 649 -2.02 -27.23 4.00
C ILE A 649 -2.62 -27.93 2.78
N LEU A 650 -3.74 -27.44 2.23
CA LEU A 650 -4.33 -27.97 1.01
C LEU A 650 -3.41 -27.77 -0.19
N MET A 651 -2.73 -26.64 -0.30
CA MET A 651 -1.73 -26.37 -1.32
C MET A 651 -0.52 -27.31 -1.17
N THR A 652 -0.02 -27.48 0.04
CA THR A 652 1.09 -28.40 0.34
C THR A 652 0.69 -29.87 0.10
N ALA A 653 -0.51 -30.26 0.49
CA ALA A 653 -1.04 -31.59 0.21
C ALA A 653 -1.21 -31.81 -1.30
N TYR A 654 -1.76 -30.84 -2.03
CA TYR A 654 -1.91 -30.92 -3.48
C TYR A 654 -0.54 -31.08 -4.19
N VAL A 655 0.48 -30.34 -3.75
CA VAL A 655 1.86 -30.43 -4.28
C VAL A 655 2.56 -31.74 -3.89
N LEU A 656 2.21 -32.38 -2.76
CA LEU A 656 2.79 -33.64 -2.31
C LEU A 656 2.13 -34.89 -2.91
N PHE A 657 0.89 -34.78 -3.40
CA PHE A 657 0.11 -35.90 -3.95
C PHE A 657 -0.04 -35.87 -5.49
N LEU A 658 0.47 -34.82 -6.16
CA LEU A 658 0.71 -34.76 -7.59
C LEU A 658 2.16 -35.13 -7.92
#